data_212818318fa9dbb06aff933c613c4c1a
#
_entry.id   212818318fa9dbb06aff933c613c4c1a
#
_cell.length_a   1.000
_cell.length_b   1.000
_cell.length_c   1.000
_cell.angle_alpha   90.00
_cell.angle_beta   90.00
_cell.angle_gamma   90.00
#
_symmetry.space_group_name_H-M   'P 1'
#
loop_
_entity.id
_entity.type
_entity.pdbx_description
1 polymer ?
#
loop_
_entity_poly.entity_id
_entity_poly.type
_entity_poly.pdbx_seq_one_letter_code
_entity_poly.pdbx_strand_id
1 'polypeptide(L)'
;MQTDGQPGSYANSLTVASVDNDGFIGNYLLIGQDPIAPSETTGFTNKPISTIVGEHEFVFFSEDATKYAVDAAGNNLLLAYADAVKDKIVFVSRGQSSFYQKHDAAAAAGALACVVYNNQSGSINMDLSSSTATIPCVSITQDDGELVRTQAEPVYAEDGTTVLYYTGKIEVRGKEPVRFNRDYKTISEFSSWGVPGDLTLKPEIAAPGGNIYSLNGLHNSTSGMQGGHQDYELMSGTSMAAPQIAGIGALVKQYIESKGLSRSDLTDRALAQSIMMSTAEPVVNNENDAYYPVIQQGAGMVNAAAATSADSYIKMQADATASWADGKVKAELGDDPARTGSYDFSFTVNNLDGRTHAYALSAELFTQALLDYEGQSYMDTLTTPLSAAVTWTVNGRATDSLSRDYDYNNDGRVDLEDGQLLLDVASKKPGAKLLNAKAIADLNGDGAVTAYDAHLFLNLLQEATILVPANGKAEVVCHIRLLDRSALNTSYPTGAYVEGYVRVQGLATDEGAAGTSHSIPVLGYYGSWSEPSMYDVGSLIDSIYGTETRAPYLGTTNSYGYTVSNFLNILYAGETESSAMVGNPVDFDDEYLSVRNAFNNQGGNSISTLVFSLIRNAGNSRLQIVDSNTKTAYLDEEVGAATASYYSENANAWQHTRLQLGIDWSGTDASGNALPEGTSVDLTLTMAPEYYANADGSYRWDELKDGAKLSTHLTIDNTAPELVSVRQDLTQKTLAVTAMDNRYVAAAILWNMTDTPTPVSYILPNQPEDALGKTTDCTFDLSKLSGGEKLLLQVVDYAYNASAYQLISGEEPAEA
;
A
#
# COMPACT_ATOMS: atom_id res chain seq x y z
N MET A 1 0.12 1.96 0.05
CA MET A 1 1.44 1.43 0.49
C MET A 1 2.48 2.47 0.15
N GLN A 2 3.33 2.83 1.08
CA GLN A 2 4.45 3.72 0.81
C GLN A 2 5.60 2.89 0.22
N THR A 3 5.89 3.04 -1.06
CA THR A 3 6.98 2.33 -1.73
C THR A 3 8.04 3.26 -2.32
N ASP A 4 7.81 4.58 -2.28
CA ASP A 4 8.77 5.56 -2.75
C ASP A 4 10.00 5.63 -1.84
N GLY A 5 11.18 5.48 -2.46
CA GLY A 5 12.46 5.46 -1.77
C GLY A 5 13.14 6.82 -1.73
N GLN A 6 14.26 6.88 -1.01
CA GLN A 6 15.13 8.05 -1.00
C GLN A 6 16.03 8.09 -2.26
N PRO A 7 16.28 9.26 -2.85
CA PRO A 7 15.88 10.61 -2.41
C PRO A 7 14.51 11.06 -2.95
N GLY A 8 13.72 10.19 -3.58
CA GLY A 8 12.40 10.51 -4.14
C GLY A 8 11.44 11.10 -3.13
N SER A 9 11.39 10.54 -1.90
CA SER A 9 10.54 11.01 -0.81
C SER A 9 10.91 12.40 -0.25
N TYR A 10 12.06 12.97 -0.60
CA TYR A 10 12.45 14.29 -0.06
C TYR A 10 11.62 15.43 -0.66
N ALA A 11 11.24 16.40 0.19
CA ALA A 11 10.45 17.56 -0.22
C ALA A 11 11.05 18.33 -1.40
N ASN A 12 12.38 18.44 -1.46
CA ASN A 12 13.10 19.18 -2.50
C ASN A 12 13.28 18.42 -3.83
N SER A 13 13.05 17.10 -3.88
CA SER A 13 13.14 16.34 -5.11
C SER A 13 11.87 16.50 -5.95
N LEU A 14 12.00 16.55 -7.27
CA LEU A 14 10.90 16.35 -8.21
C LEU A 14 10.88 14.86 -8.55
N THR A 15 9.97 14.12 -7.94
CA THR A 15 9.91 12.68 -8.03
C THR A 15 9.09 12.23 -9.23
N VAL A 16 9.61 11.27 -9.97
CA VAL A 16 9.07 10.89 -11.27
C VAL A 16 8.57 9.44 -11.25
N ALA A 17 7.29 9.27 -11.55
CA ALA A 17 6.70 7.97 -11.84
C ALA A 17 7.02 7.50 -13.26
N SER A 18 6.89 6.19 -13.48
CA SER A 18 7.10 5.57 -14.79
C SER A 18 5.78 5.23 -15.48
N VAL A 19 5.67 5.57 -16.76
CA VAL A 19 4.61 5.14 -17.67
C VAL A 19 5.25 4.22 -18.71
N ASP A 20 4.55 3.17 -19.11
CA ASP A 20 5.02 2.30 -20.18
C ASP A 20 4.96 3.00 -21.52
N ASN A 21 5.99 2.78 -22.33
CA ASN A 21 6.04 3.32 -23.67
C ASN A 21 5.00 2.59 -24.57
N ASP A 22 4.47 3.31 -25.56
CA ASP A 22 3.46 2.78 -26.52
C ASP A 22 4.04 1.73 -27.48
N GLY A 23 5.30 1.38 -27.35
CA GLY A 23 5.98 0.40 -28.17
C GLY A 23 7.40 0.12 -27.71
N PHE A 24 8.09 -0.72 -28.44
CA PHE A 24 9.48 -1.11 -28.15
C PHE A 24 10.27 -1.39 -29.45
N ILE A 25 11.58 -1.57 -29.31
CA ILE A 25 12.44 -2.08 -30.40
C ILE A 25 13.07 -3.38 -29.95
N GLY A 26 12.70 -4.50 -30.55
CA GLY A 26 13.20 -5.80 -30.13
C GLY A 26 12.69 -6.95 -31.00
N ASN A 27 13.07 -8.17 -30.66
CA ASN A 27 12.42 -9.37 -31.16
C ASN A 27 11.04 -9.45 -30.49
N TYR A 28 10.04 -9.97 -31.19
CA TYR A 28 8.71 -10.07 -30.64
C TYR A 28 7.95 -11.31 -31.11
N LEU A 29 6.93 -11.64 -30.35
CA LEU A 29 5.94 -12.63 -30.70
C LEU A 29 4.68 -11.89 -31.21
N LEU A 30 4.08 -12.37 -32.27
CA LEU A 30 2.84 -11.82 -32.82
C LEU A 30 1.76 -12.89 -32.79
N ILE A 31 0.69 -12.64 -32.01
CA ILE A 31 -0.49 -13.48 -31.99
C ILE A 31 -1.66 -12.73 -32.62
N GLY A 32 -2.22 -13.27 -33.72
CA GLY A 32 -3.18 -12.51 -34.51
C GLY A 32 -2.57 -11.20 -35.04
N GLN A 33 -2.96 -10.05 -34.44
CA GLN A 33 -2.41 -8.73 -34.78
C GLN A 33 -1.73 -8.08 -33.57
N ASP A 34 -1.65 -8.77 -32.45
CA ASP A 34 -1.19 -8.22 -31.19
C ASP A 34 0.28 -8.59 -30.95
N PRO A 35 1.19 -7.62 -30.93
CA PRO A 35 2.60 -7.84 -30.65
C PRO A 35 2.86 -7.99 -29.14
N ILE A 36 3.66 -8.97 -28.77
CA ILE A 36 4.10 -9.25 -27.43
C ILE A 36 5.61 -9.01 -27.33
N ALA A 37 6.04 -8.23 -26.34
CA ALA A 37 7.45 -7.96 -26.07
C ALA A 37 8.01 -8.98 -25.09
N PRO A 38 8.75 -10.03 -25.52
CA PRO A 38 9.34 -10.97 -24.62
C PRO A 38 10.59 -10.37 -23.95
N SER A 39 10.80 -10.72 -22.69
CA SER A 39 12.07 -10.47 -21.99
C SER A 39 13.03 -11.60 -22.31
N GLU A 40 14.17 -11.28 -22.90
CA GLU A 40 15.22 -12.23 -23.27
C GLU A 40 16.32 -12.28 -22.21
N THR A 41 16.67 -13.46 -21.77
CA THR A 41 17.86 -13.68 -20.92
C THR A 41 19.07 -13.99 -21.81
N THR A 42 20.10 -13.18 -21.76
CA THR A 42 21.33 -13.33 -22.54
C THR A 42 22.48 -13.85 -21.68
N GLY A 43 23.53 -14.38 -22.35
CA GLY A 43 24.80 -14.71 -21.68
C GLY A 43 24.98 -16.14 -21.19
N PHE A 44 24.02 -17.04 -21.45
CA PHE A 44 24.10 -18.48 -21.12
C PHE A 44 23.97 -19.35 -22.38
N THR A 45 23.66 -20.62 -22.21
CA THR A 45 23.41 -21.55 -23.33
C THR A 45 22.13 -21.23 -24.10
N ASN A 46 21.30 -20.35 -23.56
CA ASN A 46 20.06 -19.85 -24.16
C ASN A 46 20.34 -19.13 -25.50
N LYS A 47 19.50 -19.41 -26.49
CA LYS A 47 19.53 -18.73 -27.78
C LYS A 47 18.49 -17.61 -27.82
N PRO A 48 18.76 -16.50 -28.56
CA PRO A 48 17.73 -15.49 -28.80
C PRO A 48 16.52 -16.09 -29.50
N ILE A 49 15.33 -15.59 -29.19
CA ILE A 49 14.06 -16.04 -29.82
C ILE A 49 14.09 -15.81 -31.34
N SER A 50 14.83 -14.82 -31.79
CA SER A 50 15.03 -14.55 -33.23
C SER A 50 15.72 -15.66 -34.01
N THR A 51 16.27 -16.69 -33.35
CA THR A 51 16.81 -17.87 -34.06
C THR A 51 15.73 -18.76 -34.68
N ILE A 52 14.48 -18.53 -34.34
CA ILE A 52 13.33 -19.27 -34.86
C ILE A 52 12.28 -18.35 -35.52
N VAL A 53 12.72 -17.30 -36.21
CA VAL A 53 11.81 -16.37 -36.92
C VAL A 53 10.89 -17.13 -37.87
N GLY A 54 9.58 -16.80 -37.86
CA GLY A 54 8.52 -17.40 -38.67
C GLY A 54 7.28 -17.79 -37.87
N GLU A 55 6.30 -18.37 -38.57
CA GLU A 55 5.07 -18.88 -37.93
C GLU A 55 5.33 -20.29 -37.34
N HIS A 56 4.96 -20.48 -36.08
CA HIS A 56 5.09 -21.74 -35.35
C HIS A 56 3.77 -22.12 -34.67
N GLU A 57 3.55 -23.42 -34.53
CA GLU A 57 2.55 -23.93 -33.60
C GLU A 57 3.05 -23.81 -32.17
N PHE A 58 2.10 -23.61 -31.24
CA PHE A 58 2.40 -23.58 -29.82
C PHE A 58 1.50 -24.51 -29.01
N VAL A 59 1.95 -24.85 -27.81
CA VAL A 59 1.21 -25.54 -26.76
C VAL A 59 1.28 -24.69 -25.49
N PHE A 60 0.13 -24.39 -24.92
CA PHE A 60 0.02 -23.53 -23.74
C PHE A 60 -0.61 -24.32 -22.58
N PHE A 61 0.13 -24.47 -21.48
CA PHE A 61 -0.31 -25.14 -20.27
C PHE A 61 -0.75 -24.09 -19.23
N SER A 62 -2.04 -24.08 -18.86
CA SER A 62 -2.62 -23.20 -17.83
C SER A 62 -3.31 -23.95 -16.71
N GLU A 63 -3.62 -25.22 -16.95
CA GLU A 63 -4.36 -26.05 -16.01
C GLU A 63 -3.42 -26.99 -15.23
N ASP A 64 -3.87 -27.47 -14.10
CA ASP A 64 -3.20 -28.39 -13.20
C ASP A 64 -1.71 -28.08 -12.89
N ALA A 65 -0.98 -29.07 -12.38
CA ALA A 65 0.44 -28.95 -12.07
C ALA A 65 1.34 -28.88 -13.32
N THR A 66 0.87 -29.32 -14.49
CA THR A 66 1.64 -29.34 -15.76
C THR A 66 2.00 -27.92 -16.20
N LYS A 67 1.20 -26.91 -15.84
CA LYS A 67 1.51 -25.51 -16.12
C LYS A 67 2.87 -25.05 -15.60
N TYR A 68 3.41 -25.69 -14.59
CA TYR A 68 4.73 -25.37 -14.04
C TYR A 68 5.90 -26.10 -14.70
N ALA A 69 5.65 -26.97 -15.68
CA ALA A 69 6.60 -27.82 -16.40
C ALA A 69 7.32 -28.86 -15.52
N VAL A 70 7.60 -28.55 -14.28
CA VAL A 70 8.33 -29.41 -13.33
C VAL A 70 7.59 -29.39 -12.00
N ASP A 71 7.38 -30.56 -11.39
CA ASP A 71 6.75 -30.67 -10.07
C ASP A 71 7.72 -30.33 -8.91
N ALA A 72 7.20 -30.29 -7.69
CA ALA A 72 7.99 -30.00 -6.49
C ALA A 72 9.08 -31.04 -6.19
N ALA A 73 8.98 -32.26 -6.75
CA ALA A 73 9.97 -33.32 -6.63
C ALA A 73 11.04 -33.28 -7.74
N GLY A 74 10.92 -32.31 -8.68
CA GLY A 74 11.86 -32.18 -9.80
C GLY A 74 11.54 -33.03 -11.03
N ASN A 75 10.35 -33.64 -11.10
CA ASN A 75 9.98 -34.46 -12.26
C ASN A 75 9.50 -33.60 -13.42
N ASN A 76 9.97 -33.89 -14.63
CA ASN A 76 9.53 -33.19 -15.83
C ASN A 76 8.12 -33.64 -16.26
N LEU A 77 7.13 -32.82 -16.08
CA LEU A 77 5.73 -33.09 -16.40
C LEU A 77 5.44 -33.01 -17.91
N LEU A 78 6.24 -32.24 -18.67
CA LEU A 78 6.07 -32.10 -20.11
C LEU A 78 6.36 -33.38 -20.90
N LEU A 79 7.09 -34.34 -20.32
CA LEU A 79 7.38 -35.62 -20.98
C LEU A 79 6.10 -36.45 -21.25
N ALA A 80 5.07 -36.32 -20.44
CA ALA A 80 3.76 -36.95 -20.69
C ALA A 80 3.08 -36.40 -21.95
N TYR A 81 3.49 -35.22 -22.41
CA TYR A 81 2.96 -34.50 -23.57
C TYR A 81 4.02 -34.30 -24.66
N ALA A 82 5.08 -35.09 -24.68
CA ALA A 82 6.21 -34.94 -25.60
C ALA A 82 5.76 -34.90 -27.07
N ASP A 83 4.80 -35.72 -27.48
CA ASP A 83 4.27 -35.73 -28.85
C ASP A 83 3.51 -34.41 -29.18
N ALA A 84 2.85 -33.81 -28.21
CA ALA A 84 2.15 -32.53 -28.39
C ALA A 84 3.12 -31.36 -28.44
N VAL A 85 4.19 -31.38 -27.63
CA VAL A 85 5.19 -30.33 -27.43
C VAL A 85 6.26 -30.30 -28.49
N LYS A 86 6.57 -31.50 -29.09
CA LYS A 86 7.68 -31.67 -30.05
C LYS A 86 7.60 -30.68 -31.20
N ASP A 87 8.73 -30.02 -31.48
CA ASP A 87 8.91 -29.03 -32.54
C ASP A 87 7.98 -27.80 -32.46
N LYS A 88 7.36 -27.53 -31.27
CA LYS A 88 6.48 -26.39 -31.04
C LYS A 88 7.04 -25.45 -29.95
N ILE A 89 6.50 -24.24 -29.91
CA ILE A 89 6.77 -23.31 -28.79
C ILE A 89 5.89 -23.74 -27.62
N VAL A 90 6.49 -23.96 -26.44
CA VAL A 90 5.74 -24.32 -25.23
C VAL A 90 5.63 -23.13 -24.28
N PHE A 91 4.42 -22.85 -23.84
CA PHE A 91 4.12 -21.83 -22.82
C PHE A 91 3.88 -22.52 -21.47
N VAL A 92 4.60 -22.07 -20.44
CA VAL A 92 4.47 -22.60 -19.08
C VAL A 92 4.46 -21.47 -18.06
N SER A 93 3.80 -21.66 -16.93
CA SER A 93 3.65 -20.67 -15.87
C SER A 93 4.92 -20.54 -15.03
N ARG A 94 5.20 -19.34 -14.55
CA ARG A 94 6.07 -19.11 -13.39
C ARG A 94 5.51 -19.87 -12.17
N GLY A 95 6.39 -20.25 -11.21
CA GLY A 95 6.01 -20.91 -9.95
C GLY A 95 6.55 -22.34 -9.83
N GLN A 96 6.53 -22.89 -8.63
CA GLN A 96 6.94 -24.23 -8.17
C GLN A 96 8.38 -24.66 -8.50
N SER A 97 8.91 -24.40 -9.68
CA SER A 97 10.25 -24.77 -10.10
C SER A 97 11.04 -23.56 -10.62
N SER A 98 12.38 -23.68 -10.61
CA SER A 98 13.25 -22.63 -11.14
C SER A 98 13.14 -22.48 -12.66
N PHE A 99 13.51 -21.33 -13.20
CA PHE A 99 13.42 -21.06 -14.65
C PHE A 99 14.33 -21.98 -15.47
N TYR A 100 15.54 -22.28 -14.99
CA TYR A 100 16.43 -23.22 -15.67
C TYR A 100 15.84 -24.62 -15.74
N GLN A 101 15.12 -25.10 -14.71
CA GLN A 101 14.45 -26.40 -14.75
C GLN A 101 13.32 -26.43 -15.79
N LYS A 102 12.55 -25.32 -15.92
CA LYS A 102 11.50 -25.21 -16.96
C LYS A 102 12.11 -25.24 -18.36
N HIS A 103 13.22 -24.54 -18.56
CA HIS A 103 13.96 -24.51 -19.81
C HIS A 103 14.50 -25.93 -20.19
N ASP A 104 15.17 -26.59 -19.25
CA ASP A 104 15.67 -27.94 -19.46
C ASP A 104 14.54 -28.98 -19.69
N ALA A 105 13.40 -28.81 -18.98
CA ALA A 105 12.23 -29.68 -19.13
C ALA A 105 11.59 -29.55 -20.53
N ALA A 106 11.46 -28.31 -21.03
CA ALA A 106 10.94 -28.01 -22.36
C ALA A 106 11.85 -28.63 -23.46
N ALA A 107 13.16 -28.43 -23.34
CA ALA A 107 14.15 -29.00 -24.26
C ALA A 107 14.11 -30.54 -24.25
N ALA A 108 14.03 -31.17 -23.09
CA ALA A 108 13.94 -32.59 -22.93
C ALA A 108 12.65 -33.20 -23.52
N ALA A 109 11.53 -32.42 -23.53
CA ALA A 109 10.29 -32.82 -24.17
C ALA A 109 10.30 -32.56 -25.70
N GLY A 110 11.37 -32.00 -26.25
CA GLY A 110 11.54 -31.75 -27.68
C GLY A 110 10.93 -30.43 -28.16
N ALA A 111 10.67 -29.45 -27.28
CA ALA A 111 10.15 -28.14 -27.66
C ALA A 111 11.12 -27.40 -28.57
N LEU A 112 10.57 -26.53 -29.46
CA LEU A 112 11.34 -25.62 -30.29
C LEU A 112 11.83 -24.40 -29.48
N ALA A 113 11.01 -23.91 -28.58
CA ALA A 113 11.32 -22.84 -27.63
C ALA A 113 10.45 -22.96 -26.36
N CYS A 114 10.89 -22.33 -25.27
CA CYS A 114 10.15 -22.22 -24.02
C CYS A 114 9.78 -20.76 -23.78
N VAL A 115 8.50 -20.49 -23.51
CA VAL A 115 8.02 -19.18 -23.09
C VAL A 115 7.45 -19.33 -21.67
N VAL A 116 8.00 -18.59 -20.73
CA VAL A 116 7.51 -18.56 -19.33
C VAL A 116 6.62 -17.33 -19.15
N TYR A 117 5.31 -17.55 -18.97
CA TYR A 117 4.41 -16.45 -18.63
C TYR A 117 4.35 -16.22 -17.12
N ASN A 118 4.22 -14.95 -16.72
CA ASN A 118 4.11 -14.62 -15.32
C ASN A 118 2.76 -15.09 -14.75
N ASN A 119 2.74 -15.42 -13.45
CA ASN A 119 1.54 -15.80 -12.71
C ASN A 119 1.08 -14.68 -11.73
N GLN A 120 1.71 -13.56 -11.82
CA GLN A 120 1.37 -12.30 -11.15
C GLN A 120 1.76 -11.18 -12.09
N SER A 121 1.26 -9.98 -11.83
CA SER A 121 1.57 -8.84 -12.66
C SER A 121 3.07 -8.52 -12.70
N GLY A 122 3.58 -7.92 -13.80
CA GLY A 122 4.95 -7.52 -14.06
C GLY A 122 5.78 -8.43 -14.94
N SER A 123 7.00 -7.95 -15.21
CA SER A 123 7.99 -8.67 -15.99
C SER A 123 8.74 -9.70 -15.14
N ILE A 124 9.27 -10.72 -15.78
CA ILE A 124 10.10 -11.73 -15.11
C ILE A 124 11.56 -11.52 -15.48
N ASN A 125 12.42 -11.39 -14.48
CA ASN A 125 13.86 -11.51 -14.64
C ASN A 125 14.28 -12.97 -14.41
N MET A 126 14.54 -13.72 -15.49
CA MET A 126 14.87 -15.13 -15.40
C MET A 126 16.35 -15.36 -15.15
N ASP A 127 16.68 -16.25 -14.22
CA ASP A 127 18.03 -16.84 -14.09
C ASP A 127 18.08 -18.21 -14.79
N LEU A 128 18.81 -18.29 -15.87
CA LEU A 128 19.06 -19.50 -16.64
C LEU A 128 20.51 -20.00 -16.50
N SER A 129 21.28 -19.48 -15.55
CA SER A 129 22.72 -19.78 -15.38
C SER A 129 23.02 -21.28 -15.18
N SER A 130 22.09 -22.00 -14.60
CA SER A 130 22.20 -23.46 -14.36
C SER A 130 21.56 -24.32 -15.45
N SER A 131 20.99 -23.73 -16.50
CA SER A 131 20.40 -24.50 -17.61
C SER A 131 21.44 -25.04 -18.55
N THR A 132 21.19 -26.26 -19.06
CA THR A 132 21.99 -26.94 -20.10
C THR A 132 21.30 -26.93 -21.47
N ALA A 133 20.06 -26.47 -21.52
CA ALA A 133 19.28 -26.42 -22.75
C ALA A 133 19.81 -25.36 -23.74
N THR A 134 19.61 -25.63 -25.03
CA THR A 134 20.09 -24.75 -26.12
C THR A 134 18.98 -24.25 -27.04
N ILE A 135 17.72 -24.44 -26.65
CA ILE A 135 16.56 -23.85 -27.35
C ILE A 135 16.36 -22.42 -26.83
N PRO A 136 15.63 -21.54 -27.55
CA PRO A 136 15.26 -20.24 -27.02
C PRO A 136 14.36 -20.36 -25.78
N CYS A 137 14.65 -19.53 -24.75
CA CYS A 137 13.77 -19.37 -23.60
C CYS A 137 13.59 -17.89 -23.29
N VAL A 138 12.34 -17.44 -23.26
CA VAL A 138 11.96 -16.05 -22.99
C VAL A 138 10.85 -16.01 -21.96
N SER A 139 10.64 -14.83 -21.34
CA SER A 139 9.48 -14.62 -20.49
C SER A 139 8.56 -13.56 -21.05
N ILE A 140 7.28 -13.62 -20.67
CA ILE A 140 6.24 -12.64 -20.98
C ILE A 140 5.47 -12.29 -19.71
N THR A 141 4.73 -11.18 -19.75
CA THR A 141 3.88 -10.74 -18.63
C THR A 141 2.70 -11.69 -18.44
N GLN A 142 1.96 -11.52 -17.35
CA GLN A 142 0.71 -12.24 -17.09
C GLN A 142 -0.33 -11.93 -18.17
N ASP A 143 -0.50 -10.65 -18.49
CA ASP A 143 -1.47 -10.16 -19.48
C ASP A 143 -1.16 -10.72 -20.87
N ASP A 144 0.11 -10.74 -21.28
CA ASP A 144 0.53 -11.35 -22.54
C ASP A 144 0.25 -12.86 -22.55
N GLY A 145 0.44 -13.54 -21.42
CA GLY A 145 0.11 -14.96 -21.26
C GLY A 145 -1.41 -15.20 -21.42
N GLU A 146 -2.23 -14.36 -20.80
CA GLU A 146 -3.69 -14.42 -20.93
C GLU A 146 -4.14 -14.08 -22.37
N LEU A 147 -3.51 -13.10 -23.01
CA LEU A 147 -3.77 -12.78 -24.41
C LEU A 147 -3.53 -13.98 -25.31
N VAL A 148 -2.39 -14.70 -25.14
CA VAL A 148 -2.10 -15.93 -25.88
C VAL A 148 -3.14 -17.00 -25.59
N ARG A 149 -3.51 -17.19 -24.33
CA ARG A 149 -4.49 -18.20 -23.90
C ARG A 149 -5.89 -17.94 -24.51
N THR A 150 -6.34 -16.69 -24.53
CA THR A 150 -7.67 -16.33 -25.06
C THR A 150 -7.80 -16.48 -26.56
N GLN A 151 -6.68 -16.39 -27.30
CA GLN A 151 -6.63 -16.63 -28.75
C GLN A 151 -6.29 -18.09 -29.13
N ALA A 152 -6.16 -18.98 -28.14
CA ALA A 152 -5.81 -20.38 -28.34
C ALA A 152 -7.04 -21.30 -28.22
N GLU A 153 -6.99 -22.46 -28.88
CA GLU A 153 -8.03 -23.48 -28.85
C GLU A 153 -7.75 -24.54 -27.79
N PRO A 154 -8.71 -24.90 -26.93
CA PRO A 154 -8.54 -25.91 -25.92
C PRO A 154 -8.51 -27.33 -26.52
N VAL A 155 -7.61 -28.17 -25.99
CA VAL A 155 -7.53 -29.60 -26.28
C VAL A 155 -8.01 -30.36 -25.05
N TYR A 156 -9.05 -31.18 -25.21
CA TYR A 156 -9.70 -31.88 -24.12
C TYR A 156 -9.21 -33.31 -23.95
N ALA A 157 -9.29 -33.82 -22.73
CA ALA A 157 -9.12 -35.23 -22.42
C ALA A 157 -10.25 -36.08 -23.03
N GLU A 158 -10.13 -37.42 -22.93
CA GLU A 158 -11.15 -38.37 -23.42
C GLU A 158 -12.54 -38.18 -22.78
N ASP A 159 -12.61 -37.52 -21.58
CA ASP A 159 -13.86 -37.18 -20.91
C ASP A 159 -14.63 -36.05 -21.59
N GLY A 160 -14.01 -35.32 -22.52
CA GLY A 160 -14.59 -34.23 -23.28
C GLY A 160 -14.83 -32.94 -22.47
N THR A 161 -14.37 -32.87 -21.22
CA THR A 161 -14.59 -31.75 -20.31
C THR A 161 -13.30 -31.21 -19.69
N THR A 162 -12.33 -32.07 -19.40
CA THR A 162 -11.05 -31.65 -18.83
C THR A 162 -10.12 -31.11 -19.90
N VAL A 163 -9.73 -29.83 -19.77
CA VAL A 163 -8.73 -29.21 -20.67
C VAL A 163 -7.36 -29.72 -20.31
N LEU A 164 -6.64 -30.28 -21.27
CA LEU A 164 -5.25 -30.73 -21.09
C LEU A 164 -4.23 -29.62 -21.37
N TYR A 165 -4.46 -28.86 -22.43
CA TYR A 165 -3.65 -27.72 -22.86
C TYR A 165 -4.40 -26.96 -23.95
N TYR A 166 -3.88 -25.79 -24.31
CA TYR A 166 -4.37 -25.00 -25.44
C TYR A 166 -3.34 -25.04 -26.57
N THR A 167 -3.80 -24.82 -27.81
CA THR A 167 -2.94 -24.82 -28.98
C THR A 167 -3.34 -23.71 -29.96
N GLY A 168 -2.41 -23.30 -30.80
CA GLY A 168 -2.63 -22.24 -31.78
C GLY A 168 -1.36 -21.98 -32.59
N LYS A 169 -1.35 -20.85 -33.26
CA LYS A 169 -0.19 -20.39 -34.03
C LYS A 169 0.27 -19.03 -33.55
N ILE A 170 1.58 -18.84 -33.53
CA ILE A 170 2.22 -17.60 -33.16
C ILE A 170 3.38 -17.32 -34.12
N GLU A 171 3.60 -16.06 -34.46
CA GLU A 171 4.70 -15.69 -35.35
C GLU A 171 5.83 -15.06 -34.53
N VAL A 172 7.05 -15.57 -34.69
CA VAL A 172 8.27 -14.98 -34.13
C VAL A 172 8.84 -14.00 -35.12
N ARG A 173 9.01 -12.75 -34.73
CA ARG A 173 9.59 -11.67 -35.53
C ARG A 173 10.96 -11.26 -35.03
N GLY A 174 11.82 -10.84 -35.96
CA GLY A 174 13.13 -10.29 -35.66
C GLY A 174 13.05 -8.87 -35.10
N LYS A 175 14.20 -8.33 -34.69
CA LYS A 175 14.32 -7.00 -34.09
C LYS A 175 13.88 -5.89 -35.06
N GLU A 176 12.76 -5.25 -34.75
CA GLU A 176 12.24 -4.09 -35.44
C GLU A 176 11.48 -3.15 -34.49
N PRO A 177 11.20 -1.89 -34.89
CA PRO A 177 10.30 -1.03 -34.12
C PRO A 177 8.87 -1.56 -34.16
N VAL A 178 8.27 -1.73 -32.99
CA VAL A 178 6.92 -2.25 -32.83
C VAL A 178 6.12 -1.29 -31.96
N ARG A 179 4.89 -1.00 -32.36
CA ARG A 179 3.94 -0.26 -31.56
C ARG A 179 2.89 -1.26 -31.04
N PHE A 180 2.56 -1.15 -29.75
CA PHE A 180 1.46 -1.90 -29.19
C PHE A 180 0.13 -1.45 -29.81
N ASN A 181 -0.76 -2.39 -30.05
CA ASN A 181 -2.11 -2.13 -30.56
C ASN A 181 -3.06 -1.75 -29.42
N ARG A 182 -2.75 -0.62 -28.76
CA ARG A 182 -3.56 -0.10 -27.63
C ARG A 182 -3.59 1.42 -27.69
N ASP A 183 -4.74 2.00 -27.35
CA ASP A 183 -4.98 3.45 -27.34
C ASP A 183 -4.86 4.06 -25.93
N TYR A 184 -4.42 3.29 -24.96
CA TYR A 184 -4.28 3.71 -23.56
C TYR A 184 -2.83 3.68 -23.09
N LYS A 185 -2.55 4.47 -22.05
CA LYS A 185 -1.28 4.49 -21.34
C LYS A 185 -1.42 3.71 -20.04
N THR A 186 -0.36 3.05 -19.62
CA THR A 186 -0.32 2.26 -18.39
C THR A 186 0.79 2.81 -17.51
N ILE A 187 0.51 3.09 -16.25
CA ILE A 187 1.56 3.32 -15.26
C ILE A 187 2.34 2.02 -15.12
N SER A 188 3.68 2.13 -15.21
CA SER A 188 4.52 0.95 -15.08
C SER A 188 4.37 0.32 -13.70
N GLU A 189 4.18 -0.98 -13.66
CA GLU A 189 3.88 -1.72 -12.44
C GLU A 189 5.02 -1.62 -11.40
N PHE A 190 6.26 -1.56 -11.86
CA PHE A 190 7.42 -1.34 -10.99
C PHE A 190 7.51 0.09 -10.43
N SER A 191 6.65 1.03 -10.88
CA SER A 191 6.67 2.42 -10.40
C SER A 191 6.23 2.50 -8.94
N SER A 192 7.07 3.12 -8.12
CA SER A 192 6.76 3.28 -6.69
C SER A 192 5.55 4.18 -6.44
N TRP A 193 4.84 3.90 -5.36
CA TRP A 193 3.66 4.64 -4.90
C TRP A 193 4.02 5.57 -3.75
N GLY A 194 3.42 6.77 -3.69
CA GLY A 194 3.30 7.55 -2.47
C GLY A 194 2.29 6.91 -1.51
N VAL A 195 2.07 7.40 -0.37
CA VAL A 195 2.40 8.69 0.23
C VAL A 195 3.56 8.48 1.20
N PRO A 196 4.55 9.41 1.29
CA PRO A 196 5.52 9.39 2.37
C PRO A 196 4.88 9.56 3.75
N GLY A 197 5.63 9.25 4.80
CA GLY A 197 5.15 9.36 6.18
C GLY A 197 4.66 10.76 6.58
N ASP A 198 5.06 11.80 5.85
CA ASP A 198 4.66 13.20 6.03
C ASP A 198 3.37 13.59 5.28
N LEU A 199 2.68 12.63 4.64
CA LEU A 199 1.45 12.84 3.85
C LEU A 199 1.61 13.81 2.67
N THR A 200 2.83 14.04 2.19
CA THR A 200 3.07 14.83 0.98
C THR A 200 2.72 14.04 -0.28
N LEU A 201 2.33 14.75 -1.32
CA LEU A 201 2.03 14.14 -2.62
C LEU A 201 3.31 13.78 -3.34
N LYS A 202 3.53 12.47 -3.50
CA LYS A 202 4.60 11.84 -4.26
C LYS A 202 4.03 10.64 -5.04
N PRO A 203 4.57 10.34 -6.23
CA PRO A 203 5.47 11.15 -7.05
C PRO A 203 4.79 12.46 -7.51
N GLU A 204 5.55 13.44 -8.01
CA GLU A 204 4.99 14.71 -8.48
C GLU A 204 4.57 14.67 -9.95
N ILE A 205 5.23 13.89 -10.79
CA ILE A 205 4.98 13.84 -12.24
C ILE A 205 5.36 12.47 -12.79
N ALA A 206 4.86 12.12 -13.95
CA ALA A 206 5.19 10.87 -14.64
C ALA A 206 5.84 11.12 -16.00
N ALA A 207 6.69 10.19 -16.43
CA ALA A 207 7.30 10.17 -17.75
C ALA A 207 7.48 8.73 -18.26
N PRO A 208 7.67 8.50 -19.57
CA PRO A 208 7.97 7.17 -20.07
C PRO A 208 9.20 6.56 -19.41
N GLY A 209 9.05 5.37 -18.84
CA GLY A 209 10.14 4.64 -18.17
C GLY A 209 10.11 3.14 -18.46
N GLY A 210 8.98 2.59 -18.94
CA GLY A 210 8.89 1.21 -19.41
C GLY A 210 9.27 1.08 -20.89
N ASN A 211 10.05 0.09 -21.25
CA ASN A 211 10.46 -0.22 -22.63
C ASN A 211 11.18 0.93 -23.33
N ILE A 212 12.15 1.56 -22.67
CA ILE A 212 12.89 2.69 -23.21
C ILE A 212 14.13 2.21 -23.98
N TYR A 213 14.17 2.49 -25.28
CA TYR A 213 15.31 2.22 -26.15
C TYR A 213 16.22 3.45 -26.24
N SER A 214 17.40 3.36 -25.66
CA SER A 214 18.32 4.49 -25.55
C SER A 214 19.78 4.04 -25.69
N LEU A 215 20.71 5.00 -25.59
CA LEU A 215 22.15 4.77 -25.69
C LEU A 215 22.64 3.84 -24.57
N ASN A 216 23.41 2.83 -24.93
CA ASN A 216 24.10 1.96 -23.98
C ASN A 216 25.39 2.62 -23.52
N GLY A 217 25.38 3.27 -22.36
CA GLY A 217 26.54 3.93 -21.77
C GLY A 217 27.64 2.99 -21.29
N LEU A 218 27.39 1.69 -21.23
CA LEU A 218 28.36 0.66 -20.80
C LEU A 218 29.09 -0.04 -21.96
N HIS A 219 28.93 0.45 -23.15
CA HIS A 219 29.51 -0.13 -24.38
C HIS A 219 31.01 -0.55 -24.27
N ASN A 220 31.82 0.17 -23.51
CA ASN A 220 33.23 -0.13 -23.29
C ASN A 220 33.54 -0.69 -21.89
N SER A 221 32.55 -1.14 -21.12
CA SER A 221 32.84 -1.70 -19.81
C SER A 221 33.52 -3.07 -19.95
N THR A 222 34.58 -3.26 -19.18
CA THR A 222 35.36 -4.51 -19.11
C THR A 222 34.56 -5.62 -18.42
N SER A 223 33.30 -5.45 -18.13
CA SER A 223 32.40 -6.36 -17.41
C SER A 223 31.84 -7.49 -18.29
N GLY A 224 32.54 -7.90 -19.33
CA GLY A 224 32.28 -9.20 -19.99
C GLY A 224 31.08 -9.27 -20.93
N MET A 225 30.35 -8.20 -21.16
CA MET A 225 29.34 -8.14 -22.22
C MET A 225 30.04 -8.00 -23.57
N GLN A 226 30.59 -9.08 -24.04
CA GLN A 226 31.11 -9.21 -25.40
C GLN A 226 29.98 -9.56 -26.37
N GLY A 227 29.05 -8.66 -26.54
CA GLY A 227 28.17 -8.68 -27.69
C GLY A 227 28.52 -7.53 -28.56
N GLY A 228 28.94 -7.73 -29.80
CA GLY A 228 29.42 -6.67 -30.70
C GLY A 228 28.53 -5.42 -30.69
N HIS A 229 29.10 -4.30 -31.07
CA HIS A 229 28.53 -2.96 -31.33
C HIS A 229 27.02 -2.75 -31.09
N GLN A 230 26.54 -2.95 -29.85
CA GLN A 230 25.19 -2.50 -29.44
C GLN A 230 25.37 -1.13 -28.79
N ASP A 231 25.28 -0.08 -29.61
CA ASP A 231 25.31 1.30 -29.13
C ASP A 231 24.05 1.72 -28.43
N TYR A 232 23.00 0.87 -28.49
CA TYR A 232 21.67 1.09 -27.92
C TYR A 232 21.15 -0.17 -27.24
N GLU A 233 20.37 0.04 -26.20
CA GLU A 233 19.81 -1.01 -25.36
C GLU A 233 18.37 -0.66 -24.92
N LEU A 234 17.54 -1.66 -24.67
CA LEU A 234 16.19 -1.52 -24.13
C LEU A 234 16.26 -1.69 -22.61
N MET A 235 15.80 -0.68 -21.87
CA MET A 235 15.71 -0.72 -20.41
C MET A 235 14.36 -0.24 -19.91
N SER A 236 13.94 -0.73 -18.74
CA SER A 236 12.75 -0.26 -18.03
C SER A 236 13.11 0.13 -16.60
N GLY A 237 12.48 1.19 -16.11
CA GLY A 237 12.67 1.70 -14.74
C GLY A 237 12.28 3.16 -14.61
N THR A 238 11.94 3.59 -13.41
CA THR A 238 11.83 5.03 -13.07
C THR A 238 13.15 5.76 -13.30
N SER A 239 14.28 5.01 -13.30
CA SER A 239 15.62 5.50 -13.71
C SER A 239 15.67 5.93 -15.18
N MET A 240 14.74 5.49 -16.04
CA MET A 240 14.60 5.92 -17.44
C MET A 240 13.60 7.07 -17.57
N ALA A 241 12.62 7.16 -16.67
CA ALA A 241 11.66 8.27 -16.61
C ALA A 241 12.27 9.57 -16.11
N ALA A 242 13.02 9.52 -15.00
CA ALA A 242 13.62 10.70 -14.36
C ALA A 242 14.51 11.55 -15.29
N PRO A 243 15.45 10.98 -16.10
CA PRO A 243 16.26 11.77 -17.02
C PRO A 243 15.47 12.42 -18.16
N GLN A 244 14.31 11.88 -18.54
CA GLN A 244 13.43 12.54 -19.50
C GLN A 244 12.85 13.84 -18.92
N ILE A 245 12.41 13.82 -17.66
CA ILE A 245 11.97 15.04 -16.96
C ILE A 245 13.11 16.04 -16.86
N ALA A 246 14.33 15.60 -16.56
CA ALA A 246 15.50 16.48 -16.53
C ALA A 246 15.76 17.12 -17.91
N GLY A 247 15.65 16.35 -19.00
CA GLY A 247 15.80 16.84 -20.37
C GLY A 247 14.69 17.82 -20.77
N ILE A 248 13.43 17.52 -20.45
CA ILE A 248 12.29 18.42 -20.70
C ILE A 248 12.46 19.70 -19.87
N GLY A 249 12.87 19.59 -18.60
CA GLY A 249 13.19 20.76 -17.76
C GLY A 249 14.24 21.68 -18.38
N ALA A 250 15.26 21.14 -19.03
CA ALA A 250 16.24 21.93 -19.78
C ALA A 250 15.61 22.64 -21.00
N LEU A 251 14.69 21.97 -21.73
CA LEU A 251 13.97 22.57 -22.86
C LEU A 251 13.02 23.68 -22.37
N VAL A 252 12.29 23.47 -21.28
CA VAL A 252 11.41 24.48 -20.69
C VAL A 252 12.22 25.66 -20.18
N LYS A 253 13.38 25.44 -19.56
CA LYS A 253 14.29 26.55 -19.19
C LYS A 253 14.75 27.34 -20.40
N GLN A 254 15.17 26.69 -21.48
CA GLN A 254 15.51 27.36 -22.74
C GLN A 254 14.32 28.16 -23.30
N TYR A 255 13.10 27.60 -23.21
CA TYR A 255 11.89 28.30 -23.62
C TYR A 255 11.66 29.57 -22.78
N ILE A 256 11.74 29.47 -21.44
CA ILE A 256 11.61 30.62 -20.52
C ILE A 256 12.63 31.72 -20.90
N GLU A 257 13.89 31.39 -21.06
CA GLU A 257 14.97 32.33 -21.41
C GLU A 257 14.75 32.95 -22.79
N SER A 258 14.41 32.15 -23.81
CA SER A 258 14.22 32.62 -25.20
C SER A 258 13.01 33.56 -25.37
N LYS A 259 12.02 33.41 -24.52
CA LYS A 259 10.79 34.25 -24.53
C LYS A 259 10.84 35.36 -23.49
N GLY A 260 11.87 35.45 -22.65
CA GLY A 260 11.99 36.44 -21.60
C GLY A 260 10.89 36.29 -20.52
N LEU A 261 10.53 35.04 -20.16
CA LEU A 261 9.43 34.76 -19.24
C LEU A 261 9.87 34.71 -17.77
N SER A 262 11.15 34.90 -17.46
CA SER A 262 11.66 34.94 -16.08
C SER A 262 10.88 35.93 -15.21
N ARG A 263 10.59 35.56 -13.96
CA ARG A 263 9.80 36.30 -12.99
C ARG A 263 10.65 36.77 -11.82
N SER A 264 10.28 37.85 -11.20
CA SER A 264 10.94 38.37 -9.99
C SER A 264 10.55 37.64 -8.71
N ASP A 265 9.40 36.97 -8.71
CA ASP A 265 8.78 36.28 -7.56
C ASP A 265 8.91 34.75 -7.61
N LEU A 266 9.50 34.20 -8.68
CA LEU A 266 9.79 32.79 -8.88
C LEU A 266 11.16 32.62 -9.53
N THR A 267 11.91 31.63 -9.11
CA THR A 267 13.10 31.18 -9.85
C THR A 267 12.70 30.52 -11.17
N ASP A 268 13.58 30.54 -12.17
CA ASP A 268 13.33 29.86 -13.46
C ASP A 268 13.12 28.36 -13.25
N ARG A 269 13.77 27.75 -12.24
CA ARG A 269 13.52 26.36 -11.83
C ARG A 269 12.08 26.18 -11.37
N ALA A 270 11.61 27.05 -10.46
CA ALA A 270 10.25 26.97 -9.93
C ALA A 270 9.19 27.20 -11.02
N LEU A 271 9.43 28.13 -11.94
CA LEU A 271 8.57 28.36 -13.08
C LEU A 271 8.55 27.14 -14.02
N ALA A 272 9.71 26.52 -14.29
CA ALA A 272 9.79 25.32 -15.11
C ALA A 272 9.06 24.13 -14.48
N GLN A 273 9.19 23.91 -13.17
CA GLN A 273 8.44 22.89 -12.43
C GLN A 273 6.94 23.14 -12.52
N SER A 274 6.51 24.40 -12.29
CA SER A 274 5.10 24.78 -12.40
C SER A 274 4.52 24.47 -13.79
N ILE A 275 5.22 24.88 -14.83
CA ILE A 275 4.78 24.64 -16.22
C ILE A 275 4.72 23.14 -16.49
N MET A 276 5.77 22.37 -16.19
CA MET A 276 5.80 20.93 -16.46
C MET A 276 4.69 20.17 -15.72
N MET A 277 4.50 20.47 -14.45
CA MET A 277 3.46 19.79 -13.65
C MET A 277 2.06 20.20 -14.08
N SER A 278 1.79 21.49 -14.23
CA SER A 278 0.43 21.97 -14.54
C SER A 278 -0.03 21.61 -15.95
N THR A 279 0.89 21.39 -16.90
CA THR A 279 0.56 20.96 -18.27
C THR A 279 0.65 19.45 -18.48
N ALA A 280 0.94 18.68 -17.41
CA ALA A 280 0.94 17.24 -17.47
C ALA A 280 -0.48 16.68 -17.65
N GLU A 281 -0.57 15.50 -18.25
CA GLU A 281 -1.83 14.82 -18.56
C GLU A 281 -2.04 13.64 -17.62
N PRO A 282 -3.03 13.67 -16.72
CA PRO A 282 -3.37 12.52 -15.91
C PRO A 282 -3.70 11.29 -16.76
N VAL A 283 -3.14 10.15 -16.33
CA VAL A 283 -3.29 8.86 -17.01
C VAL A 283 -4.56 8.19 -16.52
N VAL A 284 -5.38 7.73 -17.46
CA VAL A 284 -6.62 6.98 -17.20
C VAL A 284 -6.30 5.49 -17.23
N ASN A 285 -6.84 4.74 -16.27
CA ASN A 285 -6.77 3.30 -16.23
C ASN A 285 -7.86 2.72 -17.15
N ASN A 286 -7.48 1.89 -18.08
CA ASN A 286 -8.39 1.29 -19.05
C ASN A 286 -9.28 0.17 -18.47
N GLU A 287 -9.03 -0.28 -17.26
CA GLU A 287 -9.86 -1.31 -16.62
C GLU A 287 -11.22 -0.78 -16.17
N ASN A 288 -11.27 0.50 -15.73
CA ASN A 288 -12.50 1.11 -15.23
C ASN A 288 -12.80 2.51 -15.77
N ASP A 289 -12.05 2.97 -16.78
CA ASP A 289 -12.17 4.32 -17.38
C ASP A 289 -12.04 5.47 -16.36
N ALA A 290 -11.37 5.22 -15.23
CA ALA A 290 -11.08 6.21 -14.21
C ALA A 290 -9.58 6.55 -14.18
N TYR A 291 -9.19 7.60 -13.48
CA TYR A 291 -7.76 7.90 -13.32
C TYR A 291 -7.06 6.89 -12.43
N TYR A 292 -5.80 6.59 -12.74
CA TYR A 292 -4.92 6.00 -11.73
C TYR A 292 -4.87 6.91 -10.49
N PRO A 293 -4.66 6.35 -9.28
CA PRO A 293 -4.51 7.14 -8.08
C PRO A 293 -3.47 8.26 -8.24
N VAL A 294 -3.76 9.44 -7.67
CA VAL A 294 -2.81 10.58 -7.70
C VAL A 294 -1.50 10.20 -7.02
N ILE A 295 -1.55 9.39 -5.96
CA ILE A 295 -0.36 8.88 -5.25
C ILE A 295 0.50 7.93 -6.09
N GLN A 296 0.05 7.54 -7.28
CA GLN A 296 0.79 6.69 -8.22
C GLN A 296 1.38 7.47 -9.39
N GLN A 297 0.77 8.59 -9.79
CA GLN A 297 1.14 9.33 -11.00
C GLN A 297 1.44 10.83 -10.80
N GLY A 298 1.08 11.39 -9.65
CA GLY A 298 1.17 12.84 -9.40
C GLY A 298 0.31 13.65 -10.37
N ALA A 299 0.90 14.64 -11.01
CA ALA A 299 0.25 15.47 -12.03
C ALA A 299 -0.08 14.72 -13.32
N GLY A 300 0.41 13.48 -13.46
CA GLY A 300 0.26 12.68 -14.68
C GLY A 300 1.48 12.73 -15.60
N MET A 301 1.33 12.22 -16.80
CA MET A 301 2.40 12.14 -17.80
C MET A 301 2.78 13.54 -18.34
N VAL A 302 4.06 13.86 -18.34
CA VAL A 302 4.58 15.13 -18.84
C VAL A 302 4.25 15.33 -20.31
N ASN A 303 3.81 16.54 -20.67
CA ASN A 303 3.60 16.95 -22.05
C ASN A 303 4.64 18.01 -22.45
N ALA A 304 5.72 17.57 -23.09
CA ALA A 304 6.82 18.45 -23.50
C ALA A 304 6.38 19.56 -24.48
N ALA A 305 5.44 19.26 -25.37
CA ALA A 305 4.94 20.23 -26.36
C ALA A 305 4.12 21.33 -25.65
N ALA A 306 3.22 20.97 -24.77
CA ALA A 306 2.47 21.91 -23.96
C ALA A 306 3.39 22.76 -23.06
N ALA A 307 4.34 22.12 -22.39
CA ALA A 307 5.28 22.81 -21.50
C ALA A 307 6.19 23.81 -22.24
N THR A 308 6.63 23.51 -23.47
CA THR A 308 7.48 24.41 -24.26
C THR A 308 6.72 25.44 -25.12
N SER A 309 5.41 25.50 -24.98
CA SER A 309 4.55 26.50 -25.63
C SER A 309 3.58 27.20 -24.67
N ALA A 310 3.75 26.98 -23.37
CA ALA A 310 2.83 27.49 -22.36
C ALA A 310 2.82 29.01 -22.31
N ASP A 311 1.62 29.60 -22.47
CA ASP A 311 1.35 31.05 -22.38
C ASP A 311 0.79 31.48 -21.02
N SER A 312 0.73 30.52 -20.08
CA SER A 312 0.29 30.71 -18.70
C SER A 312 0.91 29.69 -17.77
N TYR A 313 0.82 29.87 -16.47
CA TYR A 313 1.27 28.92 -15.45
C TYR A 313 0.43 29.02 -14.18
N ILE A 314 0.46 27.94 -13.39
CA ILE A 314 -0.17 27.89 -12.07
C ILE A 314 0.87 28.21 -10.99
N LYS A 315 0.51 29.01 -10.00
CA LYS A 315 1.30 29.20 -8.78
C LYS A 315 0.44 28.87 -7.58
N MET A 316 0.83 27.81 -6.87
CA MET A 316 0.16 27.44 -5.61
C MET A 316 0.41 28.50 -4.53
N GLN A 317 -0.49 28.60 -3.57
CA GLN A 317 -0.31 29.45 -2.38
C GLN A 317 0.23 28.61 -1.21
N ALA A 318 0.71 29.27 -0.16
CA ALA A 318 1.33 28.60 0.98
C ALA A 318 0.38 27.70 1.79
N ASP A 319 -0.93 27.88 1.65
CA ASP A 319 -1.96 27.06 2.26
C ASP A 319 -2.25 25.76 1.48
N ALA A 320 -1.71 25.64 0.27
CA ALA A 320 -1.99 24.50 -0.61
C ALA A 320 -0.90 23.43 -0.60
N THR A 321 0.33 23.77 -0.22
CA THR A 321 1.44 22.83 -0.16
C THR A 321 2.62 23.42 0.63
N ALA A 322 3.36 22.58 1.33
CA ALA A 322 4.61 22.95 1.98
C ALA A 322 5.71 23.34 0.97
N SER A 323 5.63 22.85 -0.27
CA SER A 323 6.63 23.09 -1.34
C SER A 323 6.23 24.19 -2.32
N TRP A 324 5.27 25.04 -1.99
CA TRP A 324 4.73 26.07 -2.88
C TRP A 324 5.81 27.03 -3.46
N ALA A 325 6.83 27.33 -2.68
CA ALA A 325 7.93 28.20 -3.11
C ALA A 325 8.81 27.60 -4.20
N ASP A 326 8.85 26.29 -4.33
CA ASP A 326 9.59 25.56 -5.37
C ASP A 326 8.85 25.49 -6.71
N GLY A 327 7.65 26.08 -6.79
CA GLY A 327 6.83 26.08 -7.99
C GLY A 327 6.14 24.76 -8.29
N LYS A 328 6.12 23.82 -7.36
CA LYS A 328 5.37 22.57 -7.50
C LYS A 328 3.88 22.83 -7.51
N VAL A 329 3.19 22.23 -8.48
CA VAL A 329 1.74 22.36 -8.65
C VAL A 329 1.07 21.13 -8.10
N LYS A 330 0.67 21.20 -6.82
CA LYS A 330 -0.04 20.12 -6.10
C LYS A 330 -0.80 20.72 -4.91
N ALA A 331 -2.00 20.24 -4.64
CA ALA A 331 -2.81 20.64 -3.49
C ALA A 331 -2.72 19.53 -2.42
N GLU A 332 -2.01 19.81 -1.35
CA GLU A 332 -1.79 18.89 -0.21
C GLU A 332 -2.69 19.34 0.93
N LEU A 333 -3.87 18.71 1.05
CA LEU A 333 -4.96 19.15 1.94
C LEU A 333 -4.77 18.68 3.39
N GLY A 334 -3.77 17.82 3.66
CA GLY A 334 -3.56 17.21 4.96
C GLY A 334 -4.64 16.19 5.34
N ASP A 335 -4.76 15.89 6.64
CA ASP A 335 -5.80 15.02 7.17
C ASP A 335 -6.98 15.80 7.77
N ASP A 336 -8.12 15.12 7.93
CA ASP A 336 -9.36 15.66 8.51
C ASP A 336 -9.81 14.77 9.68
N PRO A 337 -9.13 14.82 10.85
CA PRO A 337 -9.43 13.99 12.00
C PRO A 337 -10.86 14.13 12.54
N ALA A 338 -11.48 15.28 12.29
CA ALA A 338 -12.87 15.56 12.68
C ALA A 338 -13.90 15.06 11.65
N ARG A 339 -13.43 14.52 10.52
CA ARG A 339 -14.26 14.04 9.42
C ARG A 339 -15.30 15.05 8.96
N THR A 340 -14.86 16.30 8.84
CA THR A 340 -15.71 17.40 8.36
C THR A 340 -16.06 17.26 6.88
N GLY A 341 -15.18 16.62 6.10
CA GLY A 341 -15.28 16.49 4.66
C GLY A 341 -15.12 17.84 3.95
N SER A 342 -14.44 18.80 4.58
CA SER A 342 -14.32 20.16 4.09
C SER A 342 -12.85 20.52 3.89
N TYR A 343 -12.49 20.89 2.65
CA TYR A 343 -11.11 21.24 2.28
C TYR A 343 -11.11 22.48 1.42
N ASP A 344 -10.15 23.35 1.67
CA ASP A 344 -9.96 24.60 0.92
C ASP A 344 -8.48 24.73 0.54
N PHE A 345 -8.19 25.18 -0.67
CA PHE A 345 -6.83 25.55 -1.07
C PHE A 345 -6.82 26.65 -2.13
N SER A 346 -5.71 27.36 -2.24
CA SER A 346 -5.61 28.54 -3.07
C SER A 346 -4.49 28.45 -4.09
N PHE A 347 -4.73 28.98 -5.28
CA PHE A 347 -3.74 29.09 -6.35
C PHE A 347 -3.98 30.34 -7.20
N THR A 348 -3.01 30.68 -8.05
CA THR A 348 -3.18 31.72 -9.06
C THR A 348 -2.96 31.18 -10.45
N VAL A 349 -3.79 31.62 -11.39
CA VAL A 349 -3.55 31.43 -12.84
C VAL A 349 -2.84 32.69 -13.33
N ASN A 350 -1.63 32.53 -13.86
CA ASN A 350 -0.76 33.64 -14.26
C ASN A 350 -0.59 33.65 -15.78
N ASN A 351 -0.99 34.73 -16.41
CA ASN A 351 -0.92 34.89 -17.86
C ASN A 351 0.47 35.46 -18.26
N LEU A 352 1.15 34.80 -19.17
CA LEU A 352 2.45 35.17 -19.74
C LEU A 352 2.35 35.89 -21.08
N ASP A 353 1.12 35.98 -21.63
CA ASP A 353 0.82 36.50 -22.94
C ASP A 353 0.24 37.95 -22.85
N GLY A 354 0.31 38.66 -23.96
CA GLY A 354 -0.25 40.00 -24.11
C GLY A 354 -1.74 40.04 -24.41
N ARG A 355 -2.45 38.91 -24.37
CA ARG A 355 -3.91 38.80 -24.56
C ARG A 355 -4.60 38.41 -23.26
N THR A 356 -5.88 38.73 -23.13
CA THR A 356 -6.72 38.16 -22.06
C THR A 356 -7.04 36.71 -22.37
N HIS A 357 -6.87 35.83 -21.39
CA HIS A 357 -7.23 34.43 -21.47
C HIS A 357 -8.48 34.15 -20.64
N ALA A 358 -9.32 33.25 -21.14
CA ALA A 358 -10.46 32.70 -20.41
C ALA A 358 -10.22 31.23 -20.07
N TYR A 359 -10.64 30.81 -18.88
CA TYR A 359 -10.53 29.42 -18.42
C TYR A 359 -11.84 28.98 -17.76
N ALA A 360 -12.21 27.73 -18.01
CA ALA A 360 -13.20 27.00 -17.21
C ALA A 360 -12.51 26.25 -16.06
N LEU A 361 -13.09 26.35 -14.88
CA LEU A 361 -12.66 25.60 -13.69
C LEU A 361 -13.59 24.42 -13.47
N SER A 362 -13.02 23.24 -13.26
CA SER A 362 -13.76 22.04 -12.85
C SER A 362 -12.88 21.18 -11.93
N ALA A 363 -13.47 20.19 -11.26
CA ALA A 363 -12.74 19.25 -10.44
C ALA A 363 -13.34 17.86 -10.55
N GLU A 364 -12.48 16.86 -10.60
CA GLU A 364 -12.83 15.45 -10.57
C GLU A 364 -12.19 14.85 -9.34
N LEU A 365 -13.01 14.37 -8.40
CA LEU A 365 -12.56 13.82 -7.12
C LEU A 365 -12.88 12.33 -7.05
N PHE A 366 -11.96 11.57 -6.48
CA PHE A 366 -12.07 10.13 -6.32
C PHE A 366 -11.33 9.65 -5.08
N THR A 367 -11.56 8.42 -4.72
CA THR A 367 -10.80 7.66 -3.71
C THR A 367 -10.43 6.31 -4.26
N GLN A 368 -9.64 5.53 -3.56
CA GLN A 368 -9.36 4.15 -3.93
C GLN A 368 -10.61 3.27 -3.75
N ALA A 369 -10.87 2.40 -4.70
CA ALA A 369 -11.94 1.43 -4.62
C ALA A 369 -11.66 0.38 -3.52
N LEU A 370 -12.69 -0.36 -3.13
CA LEU A 370 -12.56 -1.45 -2.17
C LEU A 370 -12.74 -2.79 -2.91
N LEU A 371 -11.81 -3.70 -2.66
CA LEU A 371 -11.89 -5.08 -3.09
C LEU A 371 -12.31 -5.94 -1.90
N ASP A 372 -13.37 -6.74 -2.05
CA ASP A 372 -13.74 -7.75 -1.06
C ASP A 372 -13.01 -9.06 -1.38
N TYR A 373 -12.18 -9.50 -0.46
CA TYR A 373 -11.47 -10.78 -0.56
C TYR A 373 -11.64 -11.55 0.75
N GLU A 374 -12.23 -12.74 0.66
CA GLU A 374 -12.52 -13.64 1.80
C GLU A 374 -13.34 -12.97 2.94
N GLY A 375 -14.22 -12.03 2.58
CA GLY A 375 -15.09 -11.31 3.53
C GLY A 375 -14.40 -10.16 4.26
N GLN A 376 -13.21 -9.78 3.83
CA GLN A 376 -12.51 -8.58 4.29
C GLN A 376 -12.36 -7.58 3.14
N SER A 377 -12.53 -6.29 3.44
CA SER A 377 -12.38 -5.22 2.46
C SER A 377 -10.97 -4.67 2.47
N TYR A 378 -10.35 -4.66 1.30
CA TYR A 378 -9.02 -4.10 1.06
C TYR A 378 -9.11 -2.90 0.12
N MET A 379 -8.20 -1.93 0.26
CA MET A 379 -8.06 -0.87 -0.74
C MET A 379 -7.48 -1.47 -2.02
N ASP A 380 -8.18 -1.23 -3.14
CA ASP A 380 -7.76 -1.63 -4.47
C ASP A 380 -6.79 -0.61 -5.08
N THR A 381 -6.15 -1.00 -6.17
CA THR A 381 -5.36 -0.11 -7.04
C THR A 381 -6.24 0.74 -7.96
N LEU A 382 -7.50 0.37 -8.12
CA LEU A 382 -8.50 1.11 -8.88
C LEU A 382 -9.06 2.28 -8.05
N THR A 383 -9.61 3.27 -8.75
CA THR A 383 -10.26 4.41 -8.12
C THR A 383 -11.78 4.39 -8.33
N THR A 384 -12.50 5.01 -7.43
CA THR A 384 -13.95 5.22 -7.51
C THR A 384 -14.28 6.70 -7.25
N PRO A 385 -15.28 7.29 -7.97
CA PRO A 385 -15.64 8.69 -7.79
C PRO A 385 -16.08 9.01 -6.35
N LEU A 386 -15.64 10.17 -5.84
CA LEU A 386 -16.13 10.75 -4.59
C LEU A 386 -17.28 11.71 -4.90
N SER A 387 -18.40 11.56 -4.18
CA SER A 387 -19.50 12.53 -4.22
C SER A 387 -19.11 13.80 -3.46
N ALA A 388 -18.88 14.88 -4.18
CA ALA A 388 -18.46 16.15 -3.61
C ALA A 388 -19.10 17.34 -4.34
N ALA A 389 -19.36 18.41 -3.59
CA ALA A 389 -19.63 19.71 -4.16
C ALA A 389 -18.30 20.51 -4.20
N VAL A 390 -18.01 21.09 -5.35
CA VAL A 390 -16.85 21.96 -5.53
C VAL A 390 -17.34 23.34 -5.92
N THR A 391 -16.89 24.34 -5.17
CA THR A 391 -17.20 25.75 -5.44
C THR A 391 -15.93 26.59 -5.44
N TRP A 392 -16.02 27.79 -5.99
CA TRP A 392 -14.85 28.61 -6.27
C TRP A 392 -15.03 30.04 -5.74
N THR A 393 -13.95 30.61 -5.22
CA THR A 393 -13.82 32.03 -4.98
C THR A 393 -12.76 32.59 -5.92
N VAL A 394 -13.13 33.55 -6.79
CA VAL A 394 -12.22 34.13 -7.78
C VAL A 394 -12.03 35.61 -7.48
N ASN A 395 -10.79 36.04 -7.28
CA ASN A 395 -10.44 37.43 -6.92
C ASN A 395 -11.28 37.94 -5.74
N GLY A 396 -11.50 37.07 -4.72
CA GLY A 396 -12.26 37.39 -3.52
C GLY A 396 -13.79 37.41 -3.69
N ARG A 397 -14.32 36.94 -4.81
CA ARG A 397 -15.77 36.79 -5.04
C ARG A 397 -16.12 35.34 -5.23
N ALA A 398 -17.08 34.82 -4.47
CA ALA A 398 -17.60 33.48 -4.66
C ALA A 398 -18.29 33.37 -6.04
N THR A 399 -18.09 32.24 -6.71
CA THR A 399 -18.71 32.00 -8.05
C THR A 399 -20.14 31.51 -7.95
N ASP A 400 -20.59 31.07 -6.79
CA ASP A 400 -22.00 30.92 -6.45
C ASP A 400 -22.74 32.26 -6.36
N SER A 401 -22.03 33.37 -6.28
CA SER A 401 -22.49 34.70 -6.67
C SER A 401 -22.22 34.94 -8.16
N LEU A 402 -22.46 33.99 -9.06
CA LEU A 402 -22.82 34.31 -10.44
C LEU A 402 -23.80 35.44 -10.31
N SER A 403 -23.45 36.58 -10.87
CA SER A 403 -24.11 37.87 -10.56
C SER A 403 -25.61 37.63 -10.54
N ARG A 404 -26.35 38.35 -9.74
CA ARG A 404 -27.82 38.31 -9.75
C ARG A 404 -28.43 38.44 -11.14
N ASP A 405 -27.60 38.67 -12.14
CA ASP A 405 -27.93 38.63 -13.55
C ASP A 405 -28.33 37.23 -14.08
N TYR A 406 -28.10 36.17 -13.29
CA TYR A 406 -28.51 34.81 -13.62
C TYR A 406 -29.54 34.20 -12.65
N ASP A 407 -29.96 34.96 -11.65
CA ASP A 407 -31.05 34.65 -10.72
C ASP A 407 -32.39 34.91 -11.46
N TYR A 408 -32.82 33.92 -12.22
CA TYR A 408 -34.01 34.06 -13.09
C TYR A 408 -35.32 34.02 -12.35
N ASN A 409 -35.38 33.30 -11.22
CA ASN A 409 -36.55 33.20 -10.34
C ASN A 409 -36.60 34.31 -9.28
N ASN A 410 -35.53 35.10 -9.15
CA ASN A 410 -35.37 36.22 -8.21
C ASN A 410 -35.57 35.85 -6.74
N ASP A 411 -35.12 34.67 -6.36
CA ASP A 411 -35.15 34.17 -4.97
C ASP A 411 -33.88 34.53 -4.17
N GLY A 412 -32.88 35.10 -4.85
CA GLY A 412 -31.58 35.50 -4.26
C GLY A 412 -30.50 34.44 -4.35
N ARG A 413 -30.76 33.33 -5.04
CA ARG A 413 -29.81 32.25 -5.34
C ARG A 413 -29.66 32.11 -6.86
N VAL A 414 -28.61 31.45 -7.28
CA VAL A 414 -28.43 31.04 -8.66
C VAL A 414 -28.15 29.54 -8.64
N ASP A 415 -29.15 28.76 -9.02
CA ASP A 415 -29.08 27.30 -8.88
C ASP A 415 -29.87 26.55 -9.98
N LEU A 416 -30.08 25.24 -9.78
CA LEU A 416 -30.79 24.39 -10.75
C LEU A 416 -32.23 24.84 -11.01
N GLU A 417 -32.90 25.54 -10.09
CA GLU A 417 -34.26 26.05 -10.25
C GLU A 417 -34.27 27.17 -11.31
N ASP A 418 -33.21 28.00 -11.37
CA ASP A 418 -33.02 28.98 -12.42
C ASP A 418 -32.83 28.33 -13.79
N GLY A 419 -32.02 27.29 -13.85
CA GLY A 419 -31.82 26.48 -15.06
C GLY A 419 -33.12 25.85 -15.56
N GLN A 420 -33.93 25.34 -14.67
CA GLN A 420 -35.24 24.81 -15.00
C GLN A 420 -36.19 25.93 -15.50
N LEU A 421 -36.20 27.09 -14.85
CA LEU A 421 -36.99 28.22 -15.26
C LEU A 421 -36.59 28.73 -16.65
N LEU A 422 -35.29 28.83 -16.92
CA LEU A 422 -34.77 29.23 -18.22
C LEU A 422 -35.19 28.22 -19.33
N LEU A 423 -35.10 26.92 -19.04
CA LEU A 423 -35.58 25.86 -19.94
C LEU A 423 -37.10 25.93 -20.17
N ASP A 424 -37.87 26.19 -19.11
CA ASP A 424 -39.34 26.35 -19.22
C ASP A 424 -39.72 27.56 -20.08
N VAL A 425 -38.99 28.68 -19.97
CA VAL A 425 -39.14 29.87 -20.79
C VAL A 425 -38.75 29.59 -22.24
N ALA A 426 -37.60 28.96 -22.47
CA ALA A 426 -37.11 28.56 -23.78
C ALA A 426 -38.11 27.62 -24.51
N SER A 427 -38.73 26.71 -23.76
CA SER A 427 -39.74 25.75 -24.24
C SER A 427 -41.13 26.37 -24.38
N LYS A 428 -41.30 27.66 -24.09
CA LYS A 428 -42.58 28.37 -24.11
C LYS A 428 -43.67 27.71 -23.28
N LYS A 429 -43.30 27.16 -22.13
CA LYS A 429 -44.23 26.53 -21.17
C LYS A 429 -45.26 27.54 -20.69
N PRO A 430 -46.58 27.27 -20.68
CA PRO A 430 -47.58 28.18 -20.21
C PRO A 430 -47.32 28.70 -18.79
N GLY A 431 -47.23 30.00 -18.62
CA GLY A 431 -46.96 30.67 -17.34
C GLY A 431 -45.49 30.87 -16.98
N ALA A 432 -44.56 30.27 -17.68
CA ALA A 432 -43.12 30.45 -17.46
C ALA A 432 -42.70 31.86 -17.94
N LYS A 433 -42.04 32.59 -17.06
CA LYS A 433 -41.45 33.91 -17.36
C LYS A 433 -40.27 34.15 -16.42
N LEU A 434 -39.26 34.87 -16.88
CA LEU A 434 -38.19 35.33 -16.01
C LEU A 434 -38.73 36.36 -15.01
N LEU A 435 -38.44 36.15 -13.75
CA LEU A 435 -38.88 37.04 -12.69
C LEU A 435 -37.88 38.21 -12.47
N ASN A 436 -36.63 37.98 -12.86
CA ASN A 436 -35.61 39.02 -12.89
C ASN A 436 -35.50 39.60 -14.32
N ALA A 437 -36.07 40.84 -14.50
CA ALA A 437 -36.10 41.53 -15.79
C ALA A 437 -34.71 41.98 -16.30
N LYS A 438 -33.67 41.91 -15.47
CA LYS A 438 -32.29 42.27 -15.81
C LYS A 438 -31.41 41.08 -16.08
N ALA A 439 -31.98 39.90 -15.93
CA ALA A 439 -31.19 38.67 -16.09
C ALA A 439 -30.76 38.48 -17.57
N ILE A 440 -29.54 38.02 -17.75
CA ILE A 440 -28.94 37.69 -19.04
C ILE A 440 -29.38 36.25 -19.38
N ALA A 441 -30.37 36.12 -20.23
CA ALA A 441 -30.96 34.84 -20.58
C ALA A 441 -30.52 34.32 -21.98
N ASP A 442 -30.10 35.19 -22.87
CA ASP A 442 -29.48 34.87 -24.15
C ASP A 442 -27.96 34.77 -23.92
N LEU A 443 -27.48 33.57 -23.61
CA LEU A 443 -26.09 33.32 -23.18
C LEU A 443 -25.13 33.17 -24.37
N ASN A 444 -25.63 32.80 -25.54
CA ASN A 444 -24.84 32.71 -26.76
C ASN A 444 -24.90 33.98 -27.64
N GLY A 445 -25.73 34.96 -27.28
CA GLY A 445 -25.83 36.24 -27.97
C GLY A 445 -26.50 36.18 -29.33
N ASP A 446 -27.28 35.11 -29.62
CA ASP A 446 -27.94 34.95 -30.92
C ASP A 446 -29.27 35.70 -31.05
N GLY A 447 -29.74 36.37 -30.03
CA GLY A 447 -30.96 37.16 -29.96
C GLY A 447 -32.21 36.34 -29.60
N ALA A 448 -32.07 35.09 -29.18
CA ALA A 448 -33.17 34.21 -28.77
C ALA A 448 -32.82 33.40 -27.51
N VAL A 449 -33.78 33.26 -26.60
CA VAL A 449 -33.64 32.34 -25.47
C VAL A 449 -34.12 30.97 -25.89
N THR A 450 -33.22 30.00 -25.96
CA THR A 450 -33.42 28.63 -26.43
C THR A 450 -33.03 27.59 -25.39
N ALA A 451 -33.31 26.30 -25.63
CA ALA A 451 -32.83 25.20 -24.77
C ALA A 451 -31.29 25.15 -24.70
N TYR A 452 -30.60 25.72 -25.71
CA TYR A 452 -29.16 25.80 -25.71
C TYR A 452 -28.63 26.79 -24.65
N ASP A 453 -29.34 27.91 -24.43
CA ASP A 453 -29.01 28.85 -23.34
C ASP A 453 -29.20 28.22 -21.97
N ALA A 454 -30.25 27.42 -21.80
CA ALA A 454 -30.43 26.64 -20.56
C ALA A 454 -29.30 25.60 -20.37
N HIS A 455 -28.84 24.99 -21.47
CA HIS A 455 -27.67 24.10 -21.40
C HIS A 455 -26.38 24.87 -21.07
N LEU A 456 -26.15 26.02 -21.68
CA LEU A 456 -25.00 26.88 -21.32
C LEU A 456 -25.08 27.37 -19.89
N PHE A 457 -26.26 27.69 -19.38
CA PHE A 457 -26.45 28.07 -17.99
C PHE A 457 -26.11 26.90 -17.02
N LEU A 458 -26.56 25.68 -17.32
CA LEU A 458 -26.23 24.51 -16.54
C LEU A 458 -24.71 24.25 -16.54
N ASN A 459 -24.04 24.47 -17.66
CA ASN A 459 -22.58 24.41 -17.73
C ASN A 459 -21.94 25.55 -16.88
N LEU A 460 -22.51 26.77 -16.91
CA LEU A 460 -22.06 27.87 -16.04
C LEU A 460 -22.23 27.56 -14.55
N LEU A 461 -23.27 26.82 -14.17
CA LEU A 461 -23.44 26.35 -12.79
C LEU A 461 -22.41 25.29 -12.38
N GLN A 462 -21.98 24.47 -13.33
CA GLN A 462 -20.99 23.41 -13.08
C GLN A 462 -19.55 23.85 -13.29
N GLU A 463 -19.32 24.85 -14.14
CA GLU A 463 -18.00 25.32 -14.56
C GLU A 463 -17.85 26.83 -14.30
N ALA A 464 -17.06 27.15 -13.26
CA ALA A 464 -16.72 28.57 -13.06
C ALA A 464 -15.80 29.08 -14.18
N THR A 465 -16.21 30.09 -14.93
CA THR A 465 -15.35 30.74 -15.95
C THR A 465 -14.58 31.90 -15.30
N ILE A 466 -13.27 31.93 -15.51
CA ILE A 466 -12.41 33.03 -15.07
C ILE A 466 -11.75 33.75 -16.27
N LEU A 467 -11.57 35.05 -16.13
CA LEU A 467 -10.79 35.86 -17.07
C LEU A 467 -9.47 36.27 -16.43
N VAL A 468 -8.38 36.02 -17.13
CA VAL A 468 -7.02 36.38 -16.69
C VAL A 468 -6.48 37.45 -17.62
N PRO A 469 -6.30 38.70 -17.13
CA PRO A 469 -5.87 39.80 -17.97
C PRO A 469 -4.50 39.57 -18.62
N ALA A 470 -4.22 40.25 -19.72
CA ALA A 470 -2.91 40.25 -20.37
C ALA A 470 -1.79 40.54 -19.37
N ASN A 471 -0.77 39.67 -19.30
CA ASN A 471 0.35 39.75 -18.35
C ASN A 471 -0.11 39.87 -16.88
N GLY A 472 -1.33 39.48 -16.56
CA GLY A 472 -1.96 39.54 -15.22
C GLY A 472 -2.12 38.19 -14.57
N LYS A 473 -2.91 38.16 -13.49
CA LYS A 473 -3.27 36.92 -12.79
C LYS A 473 -4.72 36.92 -12.34
N ALA A 474 -5.27 35.75 -12.09
CA ALA A 474 -6.49 35.55 -11.31
C ALA A 474 -6.17 34.73 -10.06
N GLU A 475 -6.71 35.13 -8.91
CA GLU A 475 -6.60 34.40 -7.64
C GLU A 475 -7.82 33.49 -7.49
N VAL A 476 -7.57 32.20 -7.21
CA VAL A 476 -8.63 31.20 -7.11
C VAL A 476 -8.50 30.46 -5.78
N VAL A 477 -9.62 30.34 -5.08
CA VAL A 477 -9.77 29.41 -3.95
C VAL A 477 -10.72 28.30 -4.37
N CYS A 478 -10.29 27.07 -4.24
CA CYS A 478 -11.12 25.88 -4.44
C CYS A 478 -11.69 25.44 -3.08
N HIS A 479 -13.00 25.26 -3.03
CA HIS A 479 -13.72 24.79 -1.85
C HIS A 479 -14.31 23.41 -2.16
N ILE A 480 -13.86 22.38 -1.47
CA ILE A 480 -14.32 21.01 -1.61
C ILE A 480 -15.18 20.64 -0.40
N ARG A 481 -16.35 20.04 -0.64
CA ARG A 481 -17.27 19.56 0.40
C ARG A 481 -17.75 18.16 0.03
N LEU A 482 -17.32 17.14 0.78
CA LEU A 482 -17.78 15.76 0.59
C LEU A 482 -19.24 15.62 1.02
N LEU A 483 -20.07 15.01 0.18
CA LEU A 483 -21.54 14.98 0.36
C LEU A 483 -21.99 13.75 1.14
N ASP A 484 -21.50 12.56 0.85
CA ASP A 484 -21.96 11.32 1.48
C ASP A 484 -21.00 10.79 2.55
N ARG A 485 -20.79 11.59 3.61
CA ARG A 485 -19.87 11.24 4.70
C ARG A 485 -20.28 10.00 5.48
N SER A 486 -21.60 9.69 5.54
CA SER A 486 -22.09 8.50 6.25
C SER A 486 -21.65 7.23 5.54
N ALA A 487 -21.75 7.19 4.20
CA ALA A 487 -21.27 6.07 3.41
C ALA A 487 -19.75 5.92 3.51
N LEU A 488 -19.00 7.05 3.45
CA LEU A 488 -17.56 7.02 3.62
C LEU A 488 -17.12 6.48 4.99
N ASN A 489 -17.79 6.88 6.08
CA ASN A 489 -17.49 6.37 7.42
C ASN A 489 -17.75 4.87 7.55
N THR A 490 -18.73 4.35 6.82
CA THR A 490 -19.06 2.91 6.83
C THR A 490 -18.07 2.11 5.99
N SER A 491 -17.76 2.59 4.78
CA SER A 491 -16.90 1.87 3.84
C SER A 491 -15.41 2.02 4.19
N TYR A 492 -15.01 3.15 4.78
CA TYR A 492 -13.62 3.46 5.13
C TYR A 492 -13.52 3.83 6.62
N PRO A 493 -13.66 2.86 7.53
CA PRO A 493 -13.71 3.13 8.97
C PRO A 493 -12.44 3.80 9.51
N THR A 494 -11.27 3.47 8.96
CA THR A 494 -9.98 4.07 9.32
C THR A 494 -9.59 5.28 8.48
N GLY A 495 -10.50 5.77 7.61
CA GLY A 495 -10.29 6.93 6.73
C GLY A 495 -10.12 6.56 5.26
N ALA A 496 -10.20 7.57 4.40
CA ALA A 496 -10.11 7.44 2.95
C ALA A 496 -9.23 8.51 2.34
N TYR A 497 -8.51 8.20 1.27
CA TYR A 497 -7.84 9.24 0.48
C TYR A 497 -8.88 10.12 -0.21
N VAL A 498 -8.61 11.42 -0.27
CA VAL A 498 -9.32 12.40 -1.10
C VAL A 498 -8.37 12.80 -2.20
N GLU A 499 -8.53 12.15 -3.34
CA GLU A 499 -7.67 12.35 -4.50
C GLU A 499 -8.45 13.02 -5.63
N GLY A 500 -7.75 13.59 -6.60
CA GLY A 500 -8.40 14.14 -7.76
C GLY A 500 -7.56 15.13 -8.54
N TYR A 501 -8.24 15.78 -9.49
CA TYR A 501 -7.64 16.81 -10.32
C TYR A 501 -8.56 18.03 -10.41
N VAL A 502 -8.01 19.19 -10.13
CA VAL A 502 -8.61 20.46 -10.50
C VAL A 502 -8.15 20.83 -11.89
N ARG A 503 -9.10 21.05 -12.80
CA ARG A 503 -8.85 21.44 -14.18
C ARG A 503 -9.02 22.94 -14.35
N VAL A 504 -8.07 23.54 -15.07
CA VAL A 504 -8.10 24.93 -15.51
C VAL A 504 -8.04 24.90 -17.03
N GLN A 505 -9.21 24.68 -17.65
CA GLN A 505 -9.31 24.44 -19.08
C GLN A 505 -9.31 25.75 -19.85
N GLY A 506 -8.35 25.97 -20.74
CA GLY A 506 -8.31 27.14 -21.62
C GLY A 506 -9.48 27.19 -22.57
N LEU A 507 -10.11 28.35 -22.68
CA LEU A 507 -11.22 28.62 -23.58
C LEU A 507 -10.80 29.58 -24.70
N ALA A 508 -11.30 29.34 -25.92
CA ALA A 508 -11.14 30.30 -26.99
C ALA A 508 -11.95 31.57 -26.70
N THR A 509 -11.37 32.72 -27.00
CA THR A 509 -12.01 34.02 -26.86
C THR A 509 -12.06 34.74 -28.21
N ASP A 510 -12.80 35.83 -28.30
CA ASP A 510 -12.79 36.72 -29.50
C ASP A 510 -11.39 37.28 -29.80
N GLU A 511 -10.52 37.33 -28.81
CA GLU A 511 -9.15 37.81 -28.96
C GLU A 511 -8.19 36.73 -29.51
N GLY A 512 -8.62 35.42 -29.55
CA GLY A 512 -7.80 34.36 -30.13
C GLY A 512 -8.11 32.96 -29.65
N ALA A 513 -7.22 32.01 -29.97
CA ALA A 513 -7.30 30.63 -29.57
C ALA A 513 -7.23 30.45 -28.05
N ALA A 514 -7.71 29.33 -27.57
CA ALA A 514 -7.62 28.93 -26.15
C ALA A 514 -6.19 29.07 -25.61
N GLY A 515 -6.03 29.56 -24.40
CA GLY A 515 -4.78 29.54 -23.66
C GLY A 515 -4.41 28.12 -23.23
N THR A 516 -3.22 27.96 -22.67
CA THR A 516 -2.71 26.67 -22.16
C THR A 516 -3.62 26.15 -21.06
N SER A 517 -4.10 24.93 -21.21
CA SER A 517 -4.86 24.25 -20.15
C SER A 517 -3.94 23.70 -19.07
N HIS A 518 -4.42 23.70 -17.82
CA HIS A 518 -3.67 23.24 -16.67
C HIS A 518 -4.45 22.24 -15.83
N SER A 519 -3.70 21.41 -15.08
CA SER A 519 -4.23 20.46 -14.12
C SER A 519 -3.48 20.58 -12.79
N ILE A 520 -4.19 20.48 -11.67
CA ILE A 520 -3.62 20.50 -10.30
C ILE A 520 -4.01 19.18 -9.63
N PRO A 521 -3.06 18.28 -9.34
CA PRO A 521 -3.36 17.09 -8.54
C PRO A 521 -3.69 17.48 -7.10
N VAL A 522 -4.68 16.80 -6.54
CA VAL A 522 -5.20 17.03 -5.19
C VAL A 522 -4.99 15.77 -4.38
N LEU A 523 -4.47 15.91 -3.16
CA LEU A 523 -4.32 14.84 -2.20
C LEU A 523 -4.71 15.33 -0.80
N GLY A 524 -5.61 14.60 -0.15
CA GLY A 524 -5.98 14.76 1.25
C GLY A 524 -6.34 13.42 1.86
N TYR A 525 -6.64 13.45 3.15
CA TYR A 525 -7.07 12.28 3.89
C TYR A 525 -8.32 12.60 4.72
N TYR A 526 -9.40 11.88 4.49
CA TYR A 526 -10.64 11.97 5.25
C TYR A 526 -10.58 11.03 6.45
N GLY A 527 -10.29 11.56 7.62
CA GLY A 527 -9.96 10.86 8.86
C GLY A 527 -8.62 11.32 9.41
N SER A 528 -8.14 10.73 10.49
CA SER A 528 -6.79 11.00 11.01
C SER A 528 -5.75 10.12 10.31
N TRP A 529 -4.62 10.69 9.91
CA TRP A 529 -3.53 9.94 9.27
C TRP A 529 -2.90 8.87 10.19
N SER A 530 -3.23 8.89 11.47
CA SER A 530 -2.83 7.89 12.47
C SER A 530 -3.91 6.86 12.83
N GLU A 531 -5.11 6.91 12.21
CA GLU A 531 -6.14 5.87 12.37
C GLU A 531 -5.75 4.54 11.73
N PRO A 532 -5.22 4.48 10.48
CA PRO A 532 -4.70 3.25 9.92
C PRO A 532 -3.53 2.73 10.73
N SER A 533 -3.48 1.41 10.96
CA SER A 533 -2.43 0.79 11.77
C SER A 533 -1.03 1.15 11.29
N MET A 534 -0.15 1.43 12.24
CA MET A 534 1.29 1.50 12.03
C MET A 534 1.94 0.11 12.10
N TYR A 535 1.28 -0.84 12.77
CA TYR A 535 1.83 -2.14 13.13
C TYR A 535 1.39 -3.24 12.16
N ASP A 536 2.31 -4.12 11.85
CA ASP A 536 2.09 -5.37 11.11
C ASP A 536 1.92 -6.49 12.13
N VAL A 537 0.68 -6.74 12.52
CA VAL A 537 0.35 -7.69 13.59
C VAL A 537 -0.12 -9.00 12.99
N GLY A 538 0.65 -10.07 13.23
CA GLY A 538 0.26 -11.43 12.88
C GLY A 538 -0.42 -12.15 14.03
N SER A 539 -1.13 -13.22 13.70
CA SER A 539 -1.76 -14.11 14.67
C SER A 539 -0.72 -14.79 15.56
N LEU A 540 -0.89 -14.68 16.85
CA LEU A 540 0.02 -15.36 17.80
C LEU A 540 -0.18 -16.88 17.77
N ILE A 541 -1.39 -17.38 17.53
CA ILE A 541 -1.63 -18.82 17.36
C ILE A 541 -0.78 -19.36 16.23
N ASP A 542 -0.83 -18.70 15.08
CA ASP A 542 -0.04 -19.09 13.92
C ASP A 542 1.46 -18.98 14.21
N SER A 543 1.85 -18.00 15.05
CA SER A 543 3.23 -17.87 15.52
C SER A 543 3.64 -19.05 16.42
N ILE A 544 2.78 -19.52 17.31
CA ILE A 544 3.03 -20.70 18.16
C ILE A 544 3.19 -21.95 17.31
N TYR A 545 2.38 -22.12 16.28
CA TYR A 545 2.48 -23.23 15.34
C TYR A 545 3.57 -23.06 14.26
N GLY A 546 4.31 -21.95 14.30
CA GLY A 546 5.45 -21.70 13.41
C GLY A 546 5.07 -21.28 11.99
N THR A 547 3.81 -20.89 11.76
CA THR A 547 3.31 -20.42 10.46
C THR A 547 3.31 -18.89 10.33
N GLU A 548 3.49 -18.16 11.44
CA GLU A 548 3.52 -16.70 11.51
C GLU A 548 4.71 -16.21 12.34
N THR A 549 5.31 -15.09 11.98
CA THR A 549 6.48 -14.49 12.68
C THR A 549 6.25 -13.05 13.15
N ARG A 550 5.09 -12.46 12.86
CA ARG A 550 4.80 -11.04 13.10
C ARG A 550 4.10 -10.75 14.42
N ALA A 551 3.78 -11.78 15.22
CA ALA A 551 3.14 -11.57 16.51
C ALA A 551 4.05 -10.75 17.44
N PRO A 552 3.57 -9.62 17.99
CA PRO A 552 4.35 -8.81 18.93
C PRO A 552 4.40 -9.48 20.30
N TYR A 553 5.51 -9.31 21.02
CA TYR A 553 5.66 -9.82 22.37
C TYR A 553 6.65 -9.03 23.22
N LEU A 554 6.52 -9.17 24.55
CA LEU A 554 7.49 -8.71 25.51
C LEU A 554 8.50 -9.83 25.85
N GLY A 555 9.77 -9.47 25.94
CA GLY A 555 10.80 -10.30 26.49
C GLY A 555 11.14 -9.87 27.92
N THR A 556 11.23 -10.81 28.84
CA THR A 556 11.69 -10.57 30.20
C THR A 556 13.07 -11.19 30.43
N THR A 557 13.93 -10.53 31.15
CA THR A 557 15.24 -11.05 31.56
C THR A 557 15.22 -11.31 33.04
N ASN A 558 15.61 -12.51 33.47
CA ASN A 558 15.69 -12.88 34.87
C ASN A 558 17.03 -12.47 35.46
N SER A 559 17.17 -12.61 36.79
CA SER A 559 18.38 -12.30 37.56
C SER A 559 19.65 -13.06 37.12
N TYR A 560 19.53 -14.09 36.33
CA TYR A 560 20.65 -14.84 35.74
C TYR A 560 21.05 -14.35 34.35
N GLY A 561 20.38 -13.29 33.83
CA GLY A 561 20.66 -12.75 32.52
C GLY A 561 20.06 -13.55 31.34
N TYR A 562 19.17 -14.50 31.59
CA TYR A 562 18.47 -15.23 30.55
C TYR A 562 17.22 -14.47 30.12
N THR A 563 17.12 -14.14 28.86
CA THR A 563 15.90 -13.59 28.29
C THR A 563 14.92 -14.74 27.99
N VAL A 564 13.76 -14.66 28.61
CA VAL A 564 12.65 -15.58 28.37
C VAL A 564 11.63 -14.83 27.53
N SER A 565 11.33 -15.35 26.35
CA SER A 565 10.21 -14.85 25.55
C SER A 565 8.91 -15.17 26.28
N ASN A 566 8.25 -14.13 26.75
CA ASN A 566 7.02 -14.29 27.50
C ASN A 566 5.82 -14.23 26.55
N PHE A 567 5.39 -15.37 26.03
CA PHE A 567 4.20 -15.49 25.18
C PHE A 567 2.89 -15.15 25.92
N LEU A 568 2.96 -14.94 27.21
CA LEU A 568 1.80 -14.60 28.03
C LEU A 568 1.58 -13.09 28.12
N ASN A 569 2.55 -12.27 27.73
CA ASN A 569 2.45 -10.81 27.72
C ASN A 569 2.38 -10.29 26.29
N ILE A 570 1.17 -10.19 25.78
CA ILE A 570 0.92 -9.81 24.39
C ILE A 570 0.53 -8.35 24.28
N LEU A 571 0.91 -7.78 23.15
CA LEU A 571 0.69 -6.41 22.79
C LEU A 571 -0.44 -6.34 21.77
N TYR A 572 -1.36 -5.39 21.96
CA TYR A 572 -2.47 -5.15 21.07
C TYR A 572 -2.26 -3.88 20.26
N ALA A 573 -2.60 -3.93 18.97
CA ALA A 573 -2.67 -2.77 18.10
C ALA A 573 -4.15 -2.35 17.94
N GLY A 574 -4.50 -1.17 18.47
CA GLY A 574 -5.85 -0.61 18.38
C GLY A 574 -6.80 -1.06 19.50
N GLU A 575 -8.03 -0.52 19.50
CA GLU A 575 -9.07 -0.82 20.50
C GLU A 575 -9.79 -2.15 20.28
N THR A 576 -9.61 -2.80 19.14
CA THR A 576 -10.25 -4.09 18.85
C THR A 576 -9.36 -5.22 19.33
N GLU A 577 -9.84 -5.91 20.30
CA GLU A 577 -9.22 -7.06 20.97
C GLU A 577 -9.01 -8.29 20.07
N SER A 578 -9.15 -8.14 18.75
CA SER A 578 -9.12 -9.23 17.79
C SER A 578 -7.72 -9.74 17.44
N SER A 579 -6.69 -9.21 18.06
CA SER A 579 -5.34 -9.67 17.78
C SER A 579 -4.75 -10.32 18.99
N ALA A 580 -4.65 -11.59 18.94
CA ALA A 580 -3.66 -12.33 19.66
C ALA A 580 -3.89 -12.64 21.12
N MET A 581 -4.13 -13.73 21.29
CA MET A 581 -4.33 -14.47 22.44
C MET A 581 -3.18 -15.32 22.84
N VAL A 582 -2.82 -15.35 24.08
CA VAL A 582 -2.24 -16.54 24.64
C VAL A 582 -2.67 -16.74 26.07
N GLY A 583 -3.73 -17.33 26.21
CA GLY A 583 -4.01 -18.03 27.39
C GLY A 583 -3.82 -19.51 27.13
N ASN A 584 -4.84 -20.24 27.28
CA ASN A 584 -4.93 -21.64 26.91
C ASN A 584 -4.96 -21.76 25.37
N PRO A 585 -4.07 -22.53 24.73
CA PRO A 585 -4.11 -22.72 23.28
C PRO A 585 -5.33 -23.50 22.77
N VAL A 586 -6.25 -23.86 23.64
CA VAL A 586 -7.49 -24.60 23.32
C VAL A 586 -8.72 -23.71 23.32
N ASP A 587 -8.76 -22.67 24.19
CA ASP A 587 -9.88 -21.74 24.30
C ASP A 587 -9.36 -20.31 24.30
N PHE A 588 -9.41 -19.68 23.16
CA PHE A 588 -8.98 -18.32 23.01
C PHE A 588 -10.13 -17.35 23.08
N ASP A 589 -10.00 -16.46 24.03
CA ASP A 589 -10.86 -15.31 24.22
C ASP A 589 -9.95 -14.08 24.24
N ASP A 590 -10.26 -13.06 23.47
CA ASP A 590 -9.45 -11.85 23.33
C ASP A 590 -9.26 -11.12 24.66
N GLU A 591 -10.26 -11.15 25.54
CA GLU A 591 -10.18 -10.59 26.88
C GLU A 591 -9.34 -11.43 27.84
N TYR A 592 -9.07 -12.67 27.51
CA TYR A 592 -8.43 -13.64 28.41
C TYR A 592 -7.05 -13.21 28.86
N LEU A 593 -6.28 -12.56 28.01
CA LEU A 593 -4.90 -12.21 28.31
C LEU A 593 -4.71 -10.90 29.03
N SER A 594 -5.48 -9.86 28.67
CA SER A 594 -5.29 -8.51 29.23
C SER A 594 -5.39 -8.48 30.74
N VAL A 595 -6.34 -9.21 31.31
CA VAL A 595 -6.54 -9.30 32.77
C VAL A 595 -5.58 -10.24 33.48
N ARG A 596 -4.94 -11.18 32.77
CA ARG A 596 -4.07 -12.21 33.34
C ARG A 596 -2.60 -11.87 33.26
N ASN A 597 -2.23 -10.96 32.33
CA ASN A 597 -0.85 -10.54 32.16
C ASN A 597 -0.28 -10.01 33.47
N ALA A 598 0.85 -10.54 33.88
CA ALA A 598 1.49 -10.22 35.14
C ALA A 598 3.02 -10.17 35.00
N PHE A 599 3.66 -9.46 35.92
CA PHE A 599 5.10 -9.29 35.93
C PHE A 599 5.62 -9.36 37.36
N ASN A 600 6.61 -10.24 37.60
CA ASN A 600 7.35 -10.28 38.84
C ASN A 600 8.49 -9.27 38.81
N ASN A 601 8.43 -8.24 39.67
CA ASN A 601 9.44 -7.18 39.79
C ASN A 601 10.49 -7.45 40.89
N GLN A 602 10.58 -8.67 41.38
CA GLN A 602 11.59 -9.08 42.38
C GLN A 602 12.72 -9.87 41.72
N GLY A 603 13.77 -10.13 42.50
CA GLY A 603 14.86 -11.00 42.11
C GLY A 603 15.73 -10.52 40.95
N GLY A 604 15.64 -9.23 40.58
CA GLY A 604 16.41 -8.67 39.46
C GLY A 604 15.78 -8.95 38.09
N ASN A 605 14.51 -9.26 38.04
CA ASN A 605 13.75 -9.36 36.77
C ASN A 605 13.55 -7.99 36.14
N SER A 606 13.58 -7.94 34.82
CA SER A 606 13.23 -6.75 34.04
C SER A 606 12.44 -7.10 32.77
N ILE A 607 11.58 -6.21 32.34
CA ILE A 607 11.08 -6.22 30.96
C ILE A 607 12.20 -5.65 30.10
N SER A 608 12.86 -6.49 29.34
CA SER A 608 14.11 -6.16 28.65
C SER A 608 13.90 -5.83 27.18
N THR A 609 12.83 -6.36 26.57
CA THR A 609 12.66 -6.28 25.12
C THR A 609 11.20 -6.22 24.75
N LEU A 610 10.91 -5.42 23.71
CA LEU A 610 9.67 -5.41 22.99
C LEU A 610 9.95 -5.75 21.53
N VAL A 611 9.29 -6.78 21.01
CA VAL A 611 9.41 -7.22 19.61
C VAL A 611 8.11 -6.96 18.87
N PHE A 612 8.22 -6.36 17.71
CA PHE A 612 7.07 -5.99 16.87
C PHE A 612 7.49 -5.82 15.41
N SER A 613 6.51 -5.66 14.52
CA SER A 613 6.72 -5.32 13.10
C SER A 613 5.84 -4.15 12.69
N LEU A 614 6.26 -3.38 11.69
CA LEU A 614 5.55 -2.21 11.19
C LEU A 614 5.17 -2.39 9.71
N ILE A 615 4.01 -1.83 9.32
CA ILE A 615 3.60 -1.69 7.92
C ILE A 615 3.81 -0.27 7.38
N ARG A 616 4.06 0.70 8.27
CA ARG A 616 4.36 2.09 7.93
C ARG A 616 5.58 2.57 8.71
N ASN A 617 6.41 3.39 8.06
CA ASN A 617 7.57 3.99 8.73
C ASN A 617 7.12 4.98 9.82
N ALA A 618 7.83 4.99 10.93
CA ALA A 618 7.66 5.96 12.00
C ALA A 618 8.81 6.96 11.99
N GLY A 619 8.49 8.25 11.99
CA GLY A 619 9.48 9.32 12.13
C GLY A 619 10.03 9.42 13.54
N ASN A 620 9.23 9.06 14.54
CA ASN A 620 9.64 8.91 15.94
C ASN A 620 8.73 7.91 16.67
N SER A 621 9.17 7.43 17.80
CA SER A 621 8.39 6.55 18.67
C SER A 621 8.54 6.94 20.14
N ARG A 622 7.52 6.64 20.96
CA ARG A 622 7.46 6.94 22.38
C ARG A 622 6.98 5.73 23.14
N LEU A 623 7.79 5.31 24.10
CA LEU A 623 7.47 4.24 25.03
C LEU A 623 6.98 4.82 26.35
N GLN A 624 5.81 4.39 26.80
CA GLN A 624 5.24 4.81 28.07
C GLN A 624 4.84 3.60 28.91
N ILE A 625 5.12 3.66 30.21
CA ILE A 625 4.57 2.76 31.22
C ILE A 625 3.93 3.64 32.28
N VAL A 626 2.62 3.48 32.46
CA VAL A 626 1.83 4.30 33.36
C VAL A 626 1.03 3.44 34.33
N ASP A 627 0.72 3.97 35.50
CA ASP A 627 -0.27 3.36 36.39
C ASP A 627 -1.63 3.34 35.71
N SER A 628 -2.27 2.17 35.63
CA SER A 628 -3.55 2.01 34.91
C SER A 628 -4.68 2.85 35.49
N ASN A 629 -4.65 3.11 36.81
CA ASN A 629 -5.71 3.83 37.51
C ASN A 629 -5.47 5.33 37.60
N THR A 630 -4.24 5.71 38.00
CA THR A 630 -3.90 7.13 38.26
C THR A 630 -3.33 7.82 37.03
N LYS A 631 -2.93 7.06 36.01
CA LYS A 631 -2.21 7.53 34.82
C LYS A 631 -0.87 8.22 35.14
N THR A 632 -0.33 7.95 36.30
CA THR A 632 1.02 8.43 36.66
C THR A 632 2.06 7.70 35.84
N ALA A 633 2.95 8.43 35.17
CA ALA A 633 4.01 7.82 34.37
C ALA A 633 5.13 7.28 35.28
N TYR A 634 5.51 6.04 35.03
CA TYR A 634 6.67 5.38 35.60
C TYR A 634 7.87 5.40 34.64
N LEU A 635 7.60 5.28 33.35
CA LEU A 635 8.54 5.46 32.25
C LEU A 635 7.86 6.26 31.15
N ASP A 636 8.58 7.21 30.56
CA ASP A 636 8.09 8.01 29.44
C ASP A 636 9.29 8.51 28.63
N GLU A 637 9.58 7.85 27.51
CA GLU A 637 10.79 8.09 26.73
C GLU A 637 10.50 8.09 25.22
N GLU A 638 11.12 9.02 24.49
CA GLU A 638 11.20 8.96 23.04
C GLU A 638 12.34 8.03 22.62
N VAL A 639 12.05 7.08 21.72
CA VAL A 639 12.98 5.99 21.36
C VAL A 639 13.55 6.13 19.96
N GLY A 640 12.97 7.01 19.13
CA GLY A 640 13.47 7.34 17.80
C GLY A 640 12.66 6.72 16.66
N ALA A 641 13.19 6.87 15.43
CA ALA A 641 12.56 6.42 14.20
C ALA A 641 12.59 4.89 14.05
N ALA A 642 11.59 4.35 13.33
CA ALA A 642 11.52 2.93 13.05
C ALA A 642 11.07 2.66 11.61
N THR A 643 11.61 1.59 11.00
CA THR A 643 11.38 1.25 9.58
C THR A 643 10.38 0.10 9.45
N ALA A 644 9.44 0.23 8.53
CA ALA A 644 8.44 -0.77 8.23
C ALA A 644 9.00 -1.99 7.47
N SER A 645 8.19 -3.03 7.39
CA SER A 645 8.36 -4.13 6.45
C SER A 645 8.35 -3.62 5.01
N TYR A 646 9.06 -4.28 4.12
CA TYR A 646 9.15 -3.90 2.71
C TYR A 646 9.05 -5.11 1.79
N TYR A 647 8.57 -4.88 0.58
CA TYR A 647 8.58 -5.89 -0.45
C TYR A 647 9.95 -5.94 -1.13
N SER A 648 10.57 -7.10 -1.16
CA SER A 648 11.85 -7.32 -1.85
C SER A 648 11.60 -7.97 -3.22
N GLU A 649 11.86 -7.24 -4.29
CA GLU A 649 11.78 -7.77 -5.65
C GLU A 649 12.75 -8.94 -5.88
N ASN A 650 13.95 -8.88 -5.31
CA ASN A 650 14.95 -9.94 -5.42
C ASN A 650 14.48 -11.26 -4.78
N ALA A 651 13.79 -11.18 -3.66
CA ALA A 651 13.22 -12.34 -2.97
C ALA A 651 11.81 -12.66 -3.48
N ASN A 652 11.18 -11.75 -4.23
CA ASN A 652 9.78 -11.79 -4.64
C ASN A 652 8.86 -12.15 -3.47
N ALA A 653 9.08 -11.49 -2.34
CA ALA A 653 8.37 -11.72 -1.09
C ALA A 653 8.46 -10.51 -0.17
N TRP A 654 7.46 -10.36 0.69
CA TRP A 654 7.51 -9.41 1.78
C TRP A 654 8.64 -9.78 2.74
N GLN A 655 9.49 -8.80 3.04
CA GLN A 655 10.51 -8.88 4.07
C GLN A 655 9.94 -8.18 5.31
N HIS A 656 9.44 -8.98 6.25
CA HIS A 656 8.93 -8.47 7.52
C HIS A 656 10.12 -8.09 8.40
N THR A 657 10.28 -6.81 8.62
CA THR A 657 11.31 -6.30 9.53
C THR A 657 10.80 -6.50 10.95
N ARG A 658 11.34 -7.51 11.62
CA ARG A 658 11.10 -7.73 13.02
C ARG A 658 11.98 -6.78 13.82
N LEU A 659 11.37 -5.79 14.43
CA LEU A 659 12.04 -4.80 15.25
C LEU A 659 12.16 -5.28 16.69
N GLN A 660 13.25 -4.92 17.32
CA GLN A 660 13.51 -5.24 18.72
C GLN A 660 13.89 -3.96 19.44
N LEU A 661 13.01 -3.50 20.33
CA LEU A 661 13.25 -2.36 21.20
C LEU A 661 13.75 -2.86 22.53
N GLY A 662 14.92 -2.41 22.96
CA GLY A 662 15.41 -2.63 24.32
C GLY A 662 14.60 -1.77 25.30
N ILE A 663 14.03 -2.41 26.32
CA ILE A 663 13.39 -1.76 27.46
C ILE A 663 14.21 -2.15 28.66
N ASP A 664 14.46 -1.53 29.64
CA ASP A 664 15.13 -1.99 30.86
C ASP A 664 14.33 -1.52 32.07
N TRP A 665 13.07 -2.00 32.12
CA TRP A 665 12.18 -1.63 33.20
C TRP A 665 11.98 -2.80 34.17
N SER A 666 12.34 -2.59 35.43
CA SER A 666 12.32 -3.59 36.51
C SER A 666 11.07 -3.49 37.39
N GLY A 667 9.98 -2.90 36.92
CA GLY A 667 8.76 -2.76 37.72
C GLY A 667 8.88 -1.72 38.84
N THR A 668 9.50 -0.57 38.51
CA THR A 668 9.75 0.52 39.44
C THR A 668 8.99 1.78 39.10
N ASP A 669 8.78 2.64 40.07
CA ASP A 669 8.30 4.01 39.86
C ASP A 669 9.41 4.91 39.25
N ALA A 670 9.07 6.15 38.87
CA ALA A 670 10.03 7.11 38.33
C ALA A 670 11.19 7.48 39.28
N SER A 671 11.12 7.11 40.56
CA SER A 671 12.18 7.29 41.55
C SER A 671 13.04 6.05 41.77
N GLY A 672 12.73 4.96 41.05
CA GLY A 672 13.43 3.66 41.15
C GLY A 672 12.94 2.77 42.29
N ASN A 673 11.83 3.10 42.97
CA ASN A 673 11.29 2.23 44.01
C ASN A 673 10.42 1.13 43.36
N ALA A 674 10.56 -0.10 43.85
CA ALA A 674 9.74 -1.22 43.39
C ALA A 674 8.24 -0.96 43.61
N LEU A 675 7.43 -1.19 42.58
CA LEU A 675 5.98 -1.06 42.67
C LEU A 675 5.41 -2.16 43.57
N PRO A 676 4.38 -1.84 44.37
CA PRO A 676 3.73 -2.81 45.24
C PRO A 676 3.03 -3.94 44.46
N GLU A 677 2.88 -5.09 45.10
CA GLU A 677 2.03 -6.19 44.70
C GLU A 677 0.62 -5.70 44.30
N GLY A 678 0.09 -6.18 43.19
CA GLY A 678 -1.23 -5.81 42.68
C GLY A 678 -1.30 -4.47 41.94
N THR A 679 -0.16 -3.75 41.81
CA THR A 679 -0.14 -2.52 40.97
C THR A 679 -0.34 -2.88 39.52
N SER A 680 -1.35 -2.27 38.90
CA SER A 680 -1.65 -2.43 37.46
C SER A 680 -1.02 -1.32 36.64
N VAL A 681 -0.36 -1.68 35.54
CA VAL A 681 0.32 -0.76 34.64
C VAL A 681 -0.09 -1.00 33.21
N ASP A 682 -0.19 0.08 32.42
CA ASP A 682 -0.35 0.04 30.97
C ASP A 682 1.01 0.37 30.33
N LEU A 683 1.52 -0.55 29.51
CA LEU A 683 2.69 -0.34 28.66
C LEU A 683 2.21 -0.02 27.27
N THR A 684 2.62 1.12 26.69
CA THR A 684 2.23 1.55 25.36
C THR A 684 3.44 2.02 24.57
N LEU A 685 3.61 1.45 23.38
CA LEU A 685 4.53 1.96 22.37
C LEU A 685 3.72 2.71 21.31
N THR A 686 3.97 4.00 21.18
CA THR A 686 3.32 4.86 20.18
C THR A 686 4.27 5.14 19.02
N MET A 687 3.85 4.88 17.80
CA MET A 687 4.60 5.15 16.55
C MET A 687 4.02 6.37 15.86
N ALA A 688 4.80 7.44 15.71
CA ALA A 688 4.34 8.67 15.06
C ALA A 688 4.80 8.72 13.60
N PRO A 689 3.87 8.79 12.62
CA PRO A 689 4.23 9.17 11.26
C PRO A 689 4.90 10.55 11.23
N GLU A 690 5.76 10.80 10.24
CA GLU A 690 6.50 12.07 10.10
C GLU A 690 5.56 13.29 9.95
N TYR A 691 4.34 13.09 9.46
CA TYR A 691 3.28 14.12 9.38
C TYR A 691 3.00 14.83 10.71
N TYR A 692 3.19 14.14 11.83
CA TYR A 692 2.97 14.72 13.16
C TYR A 692 4.20 15.41 13.75
N ALA A 693 5.30 15.52 12.99
CA ALA A 693 6.47 16.29 13.39
C ALA A 693 6.22 17.80 13.30
N ASN A 694 6.66 18.53 14.31
CA ASN A 694 6.72 19.99 14.28
C ASN A 694 8.02 20.46 13.60
N ALA A 695 8.07 21.72 13.22
CA ALA A 695 9.25 22.31 12.60
C ALA A 695 10.52 22.30 13.50
N ASP A 696 10.35 22.18 14.82
CA ASP A 696 11.44 22.09 15.80
C ASP A 696 11.89 20.63 16.07
N GLY A 697 11.28 19.66 15.40
CA GLY A 697 11.57 18.24 15.55
C GLY A 697 10.82 17.53 16.67
N SER A 698 10.01 18.24 17.45
CA SER A 698 9.08 17.61 18.40
C SER A 698 7.87 17.00 17.69
N TYR A 699 7.12 16.11 18.36
CA TYR A 699 5.97 15.42 17.80
C TYR A 699 4.68 15.77 18.53
N ARG A 700 3.57 15.78 17.80
CA ARG A 700 2.20 16.04 18.31
C ARG A 700 1.58 14.74 18.83
N TRP A 701 2.14 14.19 19.91
CA TRP A 701 1.76 12.89 20.47
C TRP A 701 0.28 12.77 20.84
N ASP A 702 -0.33 13.87 21.32
CA ASP A 702 -1.73 13.91 21.78
C ASP A 702 -2.75 13.82 20.62
N GLU A 703 -2.31 14.03 19.38
CA GLU A 703 -3.17 13.94 18.19
C GLU A 703 -3.25 12.50 17.63
N LEU A 704 -2.33 11.62 18.05
CA LEU A 704 -2.24 10.26 17.53
C LEU A 704 -3.40 9.38 18.00
N LYS A 705 -3.96 8.61 17.06
CA LYS A 705 -5.05 7.66 17.29
C LYS A 705 -4.53 6.26 17.61
N ASP A 706 -5.45 5.34 17.86
CA ASP A 706 -5.10 4.00 18.32
C ASP A 706 -4.34 3.16 17.30
N GLY A 707 -4.53 3.41 15.99
CA GLY A 707 -3.69 2.81 14.95
C GLY A 707 -2.18 3.06 15.09
N ALA A 708 -1.81 4.12 15.79
CA ALA A 708 -0.42 4.43 16.10
C ALA A 708 0.11 3.74 17.38
N LYS A 709 -0.73 3.00 18.11
CA LYS A 709 -0.41 2.47 19.45
C LYS A 709 -0.36 0.95 19.46
N LEU A 710 0.58 0.42 20.19
CA LEU A 710 0.72 -0.99 20.54
C LEU A 710 0.77 -1.06 22.08
N SER A 711 -0.24 -1.67 22.70
CA SER A 711 -0.43 -1.61 24.16
C SER A 711 -0.59 -2.98 24.79
N THR A 712 -0.20 -3.11 26.04
CA THR A 712 -0.55 -4.24 26.89
C THR A 712 -0.76 -3.78 28.33
N HIS A 713 -1.58 -4.54 29.04
CA HIS A 713 -1.85 -4.34 30.46
C HIS A 713 -1.09 -5.39 31.29
N LEU A 714 -0.45 -4.98 32.37
CA LEU A 714 0.32 -5.84 33.27
C LEU A 714 -0.05 -5.56 34.71
N THR A 715 -0.02 -6.59 35.56
CA THR A 715 -0.12 -6.40 37.00
C THR A 715 1.14 -6.92 37.66
N ILE A 716 1.66 -6.18 38.63
CA ILE A 716 2.78 -6.63 39.46
C ILE A 716 2.30 -7.79 40.32
N ASP A 717 2.95 -8.94 40.16
CA ASP A 717 2.61 -10.18 40.86
C ASP A 717 3.90 -10.91 41.27
N ASN A 718 4.15 -10.96 42.54
CA ASN A 718 5.36 -11.53 43.16
C ASN A 718 5.05 -12.79 43.96
N THR A 719 3.79 -13.22 43.96
CA THR A 719 3.29 -14.31 44.80
C THR A 719 3.20 -15.60 43.98
N ALA A 720 3.93 -16.63 44.37
CA ALA A 720 3.89 -17.92 43.69
C ALA A 720 2.56 -18.66 43.96
N PRO A 721 2.05 -19.42 42.99
CA PRO A 721 0.84 -20.23 43.16
C PRO A 721 0.99 -21.25 44.31
N GLU A 722 -0.09 -21.52 45.04
CA GLU A 722 -0.18 -22.52 46.08
C GLU A 722 -0.73 -23.84 45.52
N LEU A 723 -0.06 -24.96 45.90
CA LEU A 723 -0.57 -26.29 45.67
C LEU A 723 -1.51 -26.65 46.85
N VAL A 724 -2.82 -26.59 46.60
CA VAL A 724 -3.84 -26.87 47.61
C VAL A 724 -3.96 -28.37 47.87
N SER A 725 -3.95 -29.18 46.80
CA SER A 725 -3.95 -30.66 46.96
C SER A 725 -3.30 -31.34 45.76
N VAL A 726 -2.64 -32.46 46.02
CA VAL A 726 -2.06 -33.35 44.98
C VAL A 726 -2.49 -34.78 45.32
N ARG A 727 -3.17 -35.48 44.39
CA ARG A 727 -3.68 -36.85 44.56
C ARG A 727 -3.28 -37.70 43.38
N GLN A 728 -2.52 -38.75 43.62
CA GLN A 728 -2.14 -39.74 42.63
C GLN A 728 -3.03 -40.98 42.74
N ASP A 729 -3.67 -41.38 41.66
CA ASP A 729 -4.38 -42.65 41.56
C ASP A 729 -3.55 -43.62 40.69
N LEU A 730 -2.92 -44.55 41.32
CA LEU A 730 -2.07 -45.56 40.66
C LEU A 730 -2.89 -46.60 39.88
N THR A 731 -4.17 -46.77 40.22
CA THR A 731 -5.08 -47.69 39.51
C THR A 731 -5.56 -47.09 38.20
N GLN A 732 -5.96 -45.85 38.26
CA GLN A 732 -6.44 -45.09 37.09
C GLN A 732 -5.28 -44.42 36.32
N LYS A 733 -4.06 -44.46 36.88
CA LYS A 733 -2.89 -43.76 36.33
C LYS A 733 -3.13 -42.27 36.10
N THR A 734 -3.68 -41.59 37.06
CA THR A 734 -3.97 -40.15 37.01
C THR A 734 -3.30 -39.40 38.17
N LEU A 735 -2.98 -38.12 37.93
CA LEU A 735 -2.56 -37.21 38.96
C LEU A 735 -3.49 -36.01 38.96
N ALA A 736 -4.33 -35.91 40.00
CA ALA A 736 -5.21 -34.76 40.20
C ALA A 736 -4.52 -33.72 41.08
N VAL A 737 -4.55 -32.48 40.63
CA VAL A 737 -3.90 -31.32 41.23
C VAL A 737 -4.94 -30.22 41.40
N THR A 738 -5.05 -29.70 42.64
CA THR A 738 -5.78 -28.45 42.89
C THR A 738 -4.78 -27.38 43.24
N ALA A 739 -4.75 -26.30 42.46
CA ALA A 739 -3.87 -25.17 42.69
C ALA A 739 -4.68 -23.88 42.86
N MET A 740 -4.11 -22.88 43.52
CA MET A 740 -4.67 -21.56 43.72
C MET A 740 -3.56 -20.53 43.56
N ASP A 741 -3.89 -19.40 42.95
CA ASP A 741 -3.02 -18.25 42.87
C ASP A 741 -3.75 -16.99 43.38
N ASN A 742 -3.03 -15.98 43.85
CA ASN A 742 -3.62 -14.69 44.21
C ASN A 742 -4.27 -14.01 43.02
N ARG A 743 -3.86 -14.39 41.80
CA ARG A 743 -4.44 -13.97 40.50
C ARG A 743 -4.92 -15.20 39.73
N TYR A 744 -4.11 -15.73 38.84
CA TYR A 744 -4.48 -16.84 37.95
C TYR A 744 -3.31 -17.83 37.80
N VAL A 745 -3.63 -19.11 37.82
CA VAL A 745 -2.70 -20.18 37.49
C VAL A 745 -2.53 -20.24 35.97
N ALA A 746 -1.32 -20.04 35.46
CA ALA A 746 -1.02 -20.09 34.03
C ALA A 746 -0.81 -21.53 33.52
N ALA A 747 -0.08 -22.33 34.27
CA ALA A 747 0.22 -23.71 33.87
C ALA A 747 0.47 -24.62 35.06
N ALA A 748 0.11 -25.89 34.90
CA ALA A 748 0.62 -26.99 35.72
C ALA A 748 1.49 -27.87 34.80
N ILE A 749 2.75 -28.11 35.17
CA ILE A 749 3.75 -28.79 34.33
C ILE A 749 4.30 -29.98 35.10
N LEU A 750 4.33 -31.15 34.46
CA LEU A 750 4.95 -32.34 34.98
C LEU A 750 6.31 -32.57 34.30
N TRP A 751 7.37 -32.53 35.06
CA TRP A 751 8.75 -32.67 34.60
C TRP A 751 9.30 -34.04 34.92
N ASN A 752 10.07 -34.62 34.01
CA ASN A 752 10.95 -35.74 34.31
C ASN A 752 12.34 -35.21 34.66
N MET A 753 12.74 -35.41 35.90
CA MET A 753 13.95 -34.90 36.48
C MET A 753 15.13 -35.85 36.20
N THR A 754 15.58 -35.90 34.95
CA THR A 754 16.84 -36.54 34.52
C THR A 754 17.99 -35.54 34.60
N ASP A 755 19.19 -35.88 34.12
CA ASP A 755 20.32 -34.94 34.01
C ASP A 755 19.96 -33.66 33.21
N THR A 756 19.02 -33.77 32.26
CA THR A 756 18.40 -32.63 31.60
C THR A 756 16.89 -32.73 31.83
N PRO A 757 16.32 -31.91 32.72
CA PRO A 757 14.88 -31.93 32.97
C PRO A 757 14.08 -31.69 31.68
N THR A 758 13.08 -32.54 31.43
CA THR A 758 12.19 -32.39 30.25
C THR A 758 10.73 -32.41 30.68
N PRO A 759 9.87 -31.53 30.13
CA PRO A 759 8.45 -31.59 30.41
C PRO A 759 7.85 -32.85 29.74
N VAL A 760 7.15 -33.65 30.51
CA VAL A 760 6.48 -34.86 30.03
C VAL A 760 5.00 -34.65 29.79
N SER A 761 4.39 -33.67 30.47
CA SER A 761 3.02 -33.25 30.28
C SER A 761 2.82 -31.86 30.88
N TYR A 762 1.89 -31.11 30.33
CA TYR A 762 1.45 -29.81 30.87
C TYR A 762 -0.04 -29.64 30.66
N ILE A 763 -0.65 -28.81 31.52
CA ILE A 763 -2.04 -28.40 31.46
C ILE A 763 -2.06 -26.89 31.61
N LEU A 764 -2.76 -26.20 30.68
CA LEU A 764 -3.03 -24.79 30.76
C LEU A 764 -4.50 -24.64 31.23
N PRO A 765 -4.72 -24.25 32.49
CA PRO A 765 -6.08 -24.14 33.00
C PRO A 765 -6.85 -23.03 32.30
N ASN A 766 -8.04 -23.33 31.83
CA ASN A 766 -8.96 -22.31 31.37
C ASN A 766 -9.70 -21.73 32.57
N GLN A 767 -9.26 -20.59 33.07
CA GLN A 767 -9.90 -19.89 34.18
C GLN A 767 -10.65 -18.69 33.63
N PRO A 768 -11.98 -18.58 33.81
CA PRO A 768 -12.73 -17.37 33.43
C PRO A 768 -12.25 -16.16 34.26
N GLU A 769 -12.53 -14.97 33.78
CA GLU A 769 -12.09 -13.71 34.39
C GLU A 769 -12.52 -13.60 35.88
N ASP A 770 -13.73 -14.08 36.22
CA ASP A 770 -14.26 -14.11 37.58
C ASP A 770 -13.61 -15.17 38.48
N ALA A 771 -12.63 -15.94 37.93
CA ALA A 771 -11.85 -16.92 38.70
C ALA A 771 -10.61 -16.31 39.39
N LEU A 772 -10.45 -14.99 39.38
CA LEU A 772 -9.37 -14.30 40.11
C LEU A 772 -9.28 -14.78 41.56
N GLY A 773 -8.12 -15.26 41.96
CA GLY A 773 -7.86 -15.79 43.32
C GLY A 773 -8.63 -17.06 43.69
N LYS A 774 -9.20 -17.78 42.72
CA LYS A 774 -9.92 -19.07 42.95
C LYS A 774 -9.05 -20.28 42.66
N THR A 775 -9.42 -21.41 43.25
CA THR A 775 -8.78 -22.70 42.96
C THR A 775 -9.09 -23.17 41.55
N THR A 776 -8.12 -23.84 40.95
CA THR A 776 -8.28 -24.56 39.67
C THR A 776 -7.83 -26.00 39.80
N ASP A 777 -8.52 -26.89 39.09
CA ASP A 777 -8.26 -28.33 39.10
C ASP A 777 -7.65 -28.78 37.78
N CYS A 778 -6.54 -29.49 37.82
CA CYS A 778 -5.84 -30.09 36.71
C CYS A 778 -5.72 -31.61 36.91
N THR A 779 -5.91 -32.39 35.86
CA THR A 779 -5.72 -33.85 35.94
C THR A 779 -4.80 -34.34 34.83
N PHE A 780 -3.66 -34.91 35.24
CA PHE A 780 -2.68 -35.50 34.29
C PHE A 780 -2.95 -36.97 34.08
N ASP A 781 -2.83 -37.41 32.84
CA ASP A 781 -2.82 -38.83 32.45
C ASP A 781 -1.38 -39.39 32.55
N LEU A 782 -1.15 -40.25 33.51
CA LEU A 782 0.13 -40.91 33.72
C LEU A 782 0.26 -42.24 32.98
N SER A 783 -0.74 -42.67 32.20
CA SER A 783 -0.73 -43.96 31.49
C SER A 783 0.38 -44.07 30.45
N LYS A 784 0.87 -42.94 29.95
CA LYS A 784 1.94 -42.87 28.95
C LYS A 784 3.36 -42.92 29.55
N LEU A 785 3.48 -42.86 30.87
CA LEU A 785 4.77 -42.92 31.56
C LEU A 785 5.25 -44.37 31.69
N SER A 786 6.54 -44.60 31.49
CA SER A 786 7.14 -45.94 31.48
C SER A 786 7.34 -46.54 32.88
N GLY A 787 7.22 -45.68 33.90
CA GLY A 787 7.47 -46.04 35.28
C GLY A 787 8.97 -45.97 35.64
N GLY A 788 9.24 -45.44 36.85
CA GLY A 788 10.60 -45.18 37.31
C GLY A 788 11.16 -43.79 37.04
N GLU A 789 10.39 -42.93 36.37
CA GLU A 789 10.71 -41.51 36.19
C GLU A 789 10.69 -40.77 37.55
N LYS A 790 11.61 -39.83 37.72
CA LYS A 790 11.56 -38.90 38.84
C LYS A 790 10.77 -37.69 38.44
N LEU A 791 9.53 -37.60 38.89
CA LEU A 791 8.60 -36.55 38.47
C LEU A 791 8.64 -35.37 39.43
N LEU A 792 8.63 -34.16 38.86
CA LEU A 792 8.42 -32.91 39.57
C LEU A 792 7.17 -32.26 39.02
N LEU A 793 6.21 -31.97 39.87
CA LEU A 793 5.08 -31.12 39.52
C LEU A 793 5.45 -29.67 39.79
N GLN A 794 5.27 -28.81 38.81
CA GLN A 794 5.44 -27.37 38.93
C GLN A 794 4.14 -26.69 38.56
N VAL A 795 3.71 -25.70 39.33
CA VAL A 795 2.59 -24.81 39.01
C VAL A 795 3.13 -23.41 38.87
N VAL A 796 2.74 -22.75 37.81
CA VAL A 796 3.28 -21.44 37.39
C VAL A 796 2.12 -20.48 37.15
N ASP A 797 2.25 -19.23 37.55
CA ASP A 797 1.35 -18.13 37.24
C ASP A 797 1.79 -17.38 35.96
N TYR A 798 1.08 -16.32 35.61
CA TYR A 798 1.36 -15.47 34.45
C TYR A 798 2.56 -14.52 34.64
N ALA A 799 3.05 -14.36 35.85
CA ALA A 799 4.29 -13.64 36.19
C ALA A 799 5.52 -14.56 36.24
N TYR A 800 5.37 -15.86 35.96
CA TYR A 800 6.38 -16.92 36.10
C TYR A 800 6.83 -17.19 37.52
N ASN A 801 6.05 -16.76 38.53
CA ASN A 801 6.25 -17.31 39.85
C ASN A 801 5.86 -18.80 39.87
N ALA A 802 6.59 -19.61 40.56
CA ALA A 802 6.39 -21.04 40.52
C ALA A 802 6.47 -21.70 41.89
N SER A 803 5.60 -22.64 42.14
CA SER A 803 5.70 -23.61 43.19
C SER A 803 5.97 -25.00 42.65
N ALA A 804 6.85 -25.72 43.26
CA ALA A 804 7.24 -27.06 42.85
C ALA A 804 6.97 -28.10 43.91
N TYR A 805 6.53 -29.28 43.49
CA TYR A 805 6.27 -30.40 44.37
C TYR A 805 6.88 -31.67 43.79
N GLN A 806 7.75 -32.30 44.56
CA GLN A 806 8.40 -33.54 44.15
C GLN A 806 7.43 -34.70 44.31
N LEU A 807 7.12 -35.40 43.23
CA LEU A 807 6.34 -36.63 43.28
C LEU A 807 7.28 -37.82 43.49
N ILE A 808 6.86 -38.72 44.39
CA ILE A 808 7.60 -39.95 44.68
C ILE A 808 7.23 -40.99 43.63
N SER A 809 8.22 -41.53 42.93
CA SER A 809 8.02 -42.59 41.93
C SER A 809 7.50 -43.87 42.59
N GLY A 810 6.32 -44.35 42.28
CA GLY A 810 5.85 -45.73 42.29
C GLY A 810 5.69 -46.44 43.62
N GLU A 811 5.99 -45.87 44.81
CA GLU A 811 5.71 -46.44 46.13
C GLU A 811 4.83 -45.50 46.95
N GLU A 812 3.89 -46.07 47.70
CA GLU A 812 3.03 -45.29 48.61
C GLU A 812 3.91 -44.36 49.48
N PRO A 813 3.47 -43.12 49.74
CA PRO A 813 4.15 -42.23 50.66
C PRO A 813 4.13 -42.93 52.03
N ALA A 814 5.29 -43.15 52.59
CA ALA A 814 5.38 -43.54 53.99
C ALA A 814 4.77 -42.40 54.83
N GLU A 815 3.68 -42.71 55.55
CA GLU A 815 3.09 -41.79 56.52
C GLU A 815 4.18 -41.24 57.42
N ALA A 816 4.32 -39.92 57.39
CA ALA A 816 5.13 -39.18 58.33
C ALA A 816 4.27 -38.40 59.30
#